data_213a470f28599a235bf45bbd04ced0e8
#
_entry.id   213a470f28599a235bf45bbd04ced0e8
#
_cell.length_a   1.000
_cell.length_b   1.000
_cell.length_c   1.000
_cell.angle_alpha   90.00
_cell.angle_beta   90.00
_cell.angle_gamma   90.00
#
_symmetry.space_group_name_H-M   'P 1'
#
loop_
_entity.id
_entity.type
_entity.pdbx_description
1 polymer ?
#
loop_
_entity_poly.entity_id
_entity_poly.type
_entity_poly.pdbx_seq_one_letter_code
_entity_poly.pdbx_strand_id
1 'polypeptide(L)'
;PGGTRDGRPGRGGNPRLRGLGSGYTQILINGERMPMGMSLDALTPGQVERIEITRGPTAETGAQAVAGTINIVLREDVRQRLNDLHLSRGPGGGQWQPGLSWTRAEQIEDLSYNLSVHLRESRSDDGSLLRTVETTQADGQLARDQDRVDDSRSRRRSLHAGGRVQWRLGAGESFALMPFLLRSESVSEGSRTLLTRAGSADYAQAATSGESGFSLARLNAQWQTRLEGGLRLELRAGATGSRSDGGSRRTEADAAGSPLRRIDEERDGRDRWLSTGGKVSRPLVEGRHLLALGWELESGRRDESRSTLQTEADGSTRVLDGDFGDALQSRSRRTSLWIQDEWTPTPQWSVQAGLRHERIDTRGSTGTAGQAEEVNRSRVTAPMLHAVYRLEEGGRSLIRAGLTRSYKAPTLAQMIARSTRASGSNLEINPDRGGNPALRPELATGLDLAWEQHLAQGGVFSVGVFERRIDDLIRSQVTLENTGDEALRWVSRPQNIGRARSRGLELEAKARAAELAALLGPRAENASPLPAVDLRANLSVYRSRVESLSGPDNRLDSQPGWSAGAGADWRVRGTPLTLGGSISFTPGYAVQLDANRTATVDTRQVIDAYALWTFAPDLKLRVSASNLAARDSVSTTTVDGATTRPTATTWGRSST
;
A
#
# COMPACT_ATOMS: atom_id res chain seq x y z
N PRO A 1 2.19 -15.24 -4.49
CA PRO A 1 1.52 -14.39 -5.46
C PRO A 1 2.42 -13.23 -5.84
N GLY A 2 2.58 -12.99 -7.16
CA GLY A 2 3.45 -11.96 -7.71
C GLY A 2 2.98 -10.56 -7.34
N GLY A 3 3.48 -10.06 -6.22
CA GLY A 3 3.21 -8.71 -5.76
C GLY A 3 4.37 -7.78 -6.08
N THR A 4 4.08 -6.60 -6.61
CA THR A 4 5.02 -5.48 -6.67
C THR A 4 4.84 -4.61 -5.43
N ARG A 5 5.89 -3.89 -5.00
CA ARG A 5 5.81 -2.95 -3.88
C ARG A 5 5.80 -1.51 -4.39
N ASP A 6 5.06 -0.64 -3.71
CA ASP A 6 5.17 0.80 -3.87
C ASP A 6 6.46 1.31 -3.24
N GLY A 7 7.09 2.30 -3.85
CA GLY A 7 8.25 2.98 -3.29
C GLY A 7 9.58 2.63 -3.95
N ARG A 8 10.62 3.35 -3.55
CA ARG A 8 12.01 3.13 -4.00
C ARG A 8 12.54 1.79 -3.47
N PRO A 9 13.45 1.12 -4.19
CA PRO A 9 14.15 -0.06 -3.68
C PRO A 9 14.75 0.20 -2.28
N GLY A 10 14.61 -0.78 -1.37
CA GLY A 10 15.11 -0.65 0.01
C GLY A 10 14.19 0.11 0.97
N ARG A 11 13.12 0.76 0.52
CA ARG A 11 12.10 1.37 1.36
C ARG A 11 10.81 0.55 1.35
N GLY A 12 10.26 0.34 2.54
CA GLY A 12 8.99 -0.36 2.73
C GLY A 12 7.86 0.34 1.97
N GLY A 13 7.24 -0.38 1.04
CA GLY A 13 6.02 0.03 0.36
C GLY A 13 4.96 -1.03 0.53
N ASN A 14 3.69 -0.64 0.40
CA ASN A 14 2.59 -1.58 0.45
C ASN A 14 2.68 -2.59 -0.70
N PRO A 15 2.50 -3.90 -0.44
CA PRO A 15 2.46 -4.90 -1.50
C PRO A 15 1.26 -4.65 -2.42
N ARG A 16 1.50 -4.80 -3.71
CA ARG A 16 0.47 -4.69 -4.76
C ARG A 16 0.26 -6.05 -5.39
N LEU A 17 -0.96 -6.44 -5.58
CA LEU A 17 -1.34 -7.65 -6.30
C LEU A 17 -1.65 -7.32 -7.76
N ARG A 18 -1.35 -8.25 -8.68
CA ARG A 18 -1.70 -8.17 -10.11
C ARG A 18 -1.15 -6.95 -10.85
N GLY A 19 -0.08 -6.37 -10.33
CA GLY A 19 0.50 -5.16 -10.92
C GLY A 19 -0.42 -3.93 -10.92
N LEU A 20 -1.60 -4.00 -10.23
CA LEU A 20 -2.50 -2.88 -10.14
C LEU A 20 -1.95 -1.82 -9.17
N GLY A 21 -2.26 -0.56 -9.43
CA GLY A 21 -1.76 0.59 -8.68
C GLY A 21 -2.21 0.64 -7.23
N SER A 22 -1.88 1.72 -6.54
CA SER A 22 -2.25 1.94 -5.15
C SER A 22 -3.77 1.96 -4.93
N GLY A 23 -4.22 1.37 -3.82
CA GLY A 23 -5.62 1.32 -3.43
C GLY A 23 -6.45 0.19 -4.06
N TYR A 24 -5.87 -0.64 -4.95
CA TYR A 24 -6.56 -1.81 -5.50
C TYR A 24 -6.37 -3.08 -4.66
N THR A 25 -5.30 -3.16 -3.87
CA THR A 25 -5.06 -4.23 -2.91
C THR A 25 -5.52 -3.80 -1.53
N GLN A 26 -6.41 -4.57 -0.91
CA GLN A 26 -6.82 -4.34 0.47
C GLN A 26 -5.84 -5.02 1.42
N ILE A 27 -5.38 -4.29 2.44
CA ILE A 27 -4.50 -4.83 3.49
C ILE A 27 -5.26 -4.81 4.80
N LEU A 28 -5.34 -5.98 5.42
CA LEU A 28 -6.00 -6.19 6.70
C LEU A 28 -4.99 -6.70 7.74
N ILE A 29 -5.26 -6.42 8.99
CA ILE A 29 -4.59 -7.00 10.16
C ILE A 29 -5.67 -7.61 11.02
N ASN A 30 -5.64 -8.93 11.21
CA ASN A 30 -6.71 -9.71 11.88
C ASN A 30 -8.10 -9.42 11.33
N GLY A 31 -8.24 -9.30 10.01
CA GLY A 31 -9.50 -9.00 9.33
C GLY A 31 -9.93 -7.53 9.36
N GLU A 32 -9.21 -6.67 10.08
CA GLU A 32 -9.48 -5.24 10.19
C GLU A 32 -8.58 -4.42 9.27
N ARG A 33 -9.08 -3.34 8.72
CA ARG A 33 -8.29 -2.47 7.83
C ARG A 33 -7.07 -1.91 8.53
N MET A 34 -5.94 -1.95 7.81
CA MET A 34 -4.71 -1.33 8.28
C MET A 34 -4.95 0.18 8.51
N PRO A 35 -4.60 0.72 9.69
CA PRO A 35 -4.75 2.14 9.99
C PRO A 35 -3.97 3.03 8.99
N MET A 36 -4.52 4.19 8.65
CA MET A 36 -3.78 5.17 7.84
C MET A 36 -2.50 5.60 8.57
N GLY A 37 -1.41 5.74 7.81
CA GLY A 37 -0.10 6.11 8.38
C GLY A 37 0.71 4.95 8.96
N MET A 38 0.13 3.76 9.12
CA MET A 38 0.86 2.57 9.52
C MET A 38 1.62 1.98 8.32
N SER A 39 2.89 1.62 8.51
CA SER A 39 3.67 0.82 7.58
C SER A 39 3.67 -0.64 8.00
N LEU A 40 3.68 -1.57 7.05
CA LEU A 40 3.85 -3.01 7.33
C LEU A 40 5.19 -3.33 7.99
N ASP A 41 6.20 -2.50 7.77
CA ASP A 41 7.51 -2.62 8.43
C ASP A 41 7.44 -2.43 9.96
N ALA A 42 6.30 -1.97 10.47
CA ALA A 42 6.03 -1.89 11.90
C ALA A 42 5.75 -3.27 12.53
N LEU A 43 5.37 -4.26 11.72
CA LEU A 43 5.11 -5.62 12.19
C LEU A 43 6.37 -6.46 12.10
N THR A 44 6.71 -7.17 13.18
CA THR A 44 7.81 -8.13 13.15
C THR A 44 7.32 -9.50 12.70
N PRO A 45 8.16 -10.31 12.03
CA PRO A 45 7.80 -11.67 11.64
C PRO A 45 7.34 -12.55 12.81
N GLY A 46 7.88 -12.31 14.02
CA GLY A 46 7.48 -13.05 15.22
C GLY A 46 6.04 -12.85 15.67
N GLN A 47 5.43 -11.69 15.31
CA GLN A 47 4.03 -11.38 15.62
C GLN A 47 3.06 -12.01 14.63
N VAL A 48 3.54 -12.34 13.42
CA VAL A 48 2.69 -12.86 12.35
C VAL A 48 2.58 -14.37 12.48
N GLU A 49 1.37 -14.88 12.56
CA GLU A 49 1.10 -16.31 12.50
C GLU A 49 1.11 -16.79 11.04
N ARG A 50 0.35 -16.10 10.19
CA ARG A 50 0.25 -16.38 8.77
C ARG A 50 -0.19 -15.13 7.99
N ILE A 51 0.05 -15.16 6.71
CA ILE A 51 -0.45 -14.16 5.76
C ILE A 51 -1.45 -14.88 4.85
N GLU A 52 -2.69 -14.43 4.88
CA GLU A 52 -3.76 -14.92 4.03
C GLU A 52 -3.89 -14.02 2.81
N ILE A 53 -3.79 -14.60 1.64
CA ILE A 53 -3.96 -13.86 0.38
C ILE A 53 -5.21 -14.39 -0.30
N THR A 54 -6.22 -13.53 -0.38
CA THR A 54 -7.47 -13.82 -1.06
C THR A 54 -7.47 -13.13 -2.41
N ARG A 55 -7.58 -13.91 -3.49
CA ARG A 55 -7.50 -13.41 -4.87
C ARG A 55 -8.72 -12.58 -5.32
N GLY A 56 -9.82 -12.66 -4.58
CA GLY A 56 -11.02 -11.85 -4.80
C GLY A 56 -11.69 -11.49 -3.47
N PRO A 57 -12.57 -10.48 -3.44
CA PRO A 57 -13.33 -10.11 -2.26
C PRO A 57 -14.39 -11.17 -1.92
N THR A 58 -14.75 -11.27 -0.65
CA THR A 58 -15.93 -11.99 -0.17
C THR A 58 -16.91 -11.00 0.45
N ALA A 59 -18.18 -11.38 0.62
CA ALA A 59 -19.16 -10.48 1.22
C ALA A 59 -18.78 -10.08 2.65
N GLU A 60 -18.13 -10.97 3.39
CA GLU A 60 -17.60 -10.72 4.74
C GLU A 60 -16.36 -9.81 4.73
N THR A 61 -15.37 -10.04 3.87
CA THR A 61 -14.09 -9.28 3.87
C THR A 61 -14.21 -7.90 3.26
N GLY A 62 -15.31 -7.61 2.58
CA GLY A 62 -15.58 -6.31 1.97
C GLY A 62 -15.32 -6.25 0.47
N ALA A 63 -15.97 -5.30 -0.21
CA ALA A 63 -15.94 -5.17 -1.66
C ALA A 63 -14.79 -4.29 -2.20
N GLN A 64 -13.94 -3.69 -1.34
CA GLN A 64 -12.87 -2.77 -1.77
C GLN A 64 -11.56 -3.46 -2.15
N ALA A 65 -11.62 -4.67 -2.66
CA ALA A 65 -10.45 -5.50 -2.98
C ALA A 65 -10.40 -5.88 -4.46
N VAL A 66 -10.25 -4.90 -5.35
CA VAL A 66 -10.23 -5.15 -6.81
C VAL A 66 -9.12 -6.11 -7.24
N ALA A 67 -7.93 -5.95 -6.66
CA ALA A 67 -6.79 -6.83 -6.93
C ALA A 67 -6.75 -8.06 -6.02
N GLY A 68 -7.39 -7.99 -4.87
CA GLY A 68 -7.37 -9.01 -3.82
C GLY A 68 -7.11 -8.41 -2.46
N THR A 69 -7.13 -9.26 -1.44
CA THR A 69 -6.91 -8.90 -0.03
C THR A 69 -5.69 -9.61 0.51
N ILE A 70 -4.87 -8.91 1.27
CA ILE A 70 -3.77 -9.44 2.07
C ILE A 70 -4.16 -9.26 3.53
N ASN A 71 -4.49 -10.35 4.23
CA ASN A 71 -4.79 -10.33 5.64
C ASN A 71 -3.60 -10.86 6.44
N ILE A 72 -3.03 -10.02 7.28
CA ILE A 72 -1.94 -10.38 8.17
C ILE A 72 -2.57 -10.85 9.48
N VAL A 73 -2.57 -12.16 9.69
CA VAL A 73 -3.08 -12.76 10.91
C VAL A 73 -1.97 -12.77 11.94
N LEU A 74 -2.20 -12.06 13.02
CA LEU A 74 -1.30 -12.04 14.15
C LEU A 74 -1.55 -13.27 15.03
N ARG A 75 -0.51 -13.74 15.73
CA ARG A 75 -0.61 -14.89 16.61
C ARG A 75 -1.64 -14.63 17.70
N GLU A 76 -2.66 -15.45 17.76
CA GLU A 76 -3.74 -15.37 18.75
C GLU A 76 -3.60 -16.44 19.84
N ASP A 77 -3.22 -17.66 19.45
CA ASP A 77 -3.08 -18.79 20.37
C ASP A 77 -1.69 -18.81 21.00
N VAL A 78 -1.66 -18.56 22.28
CA VAL A 78 -0.46 -18.70 23.10
C VAL A 78 -0.40 -20.13 23.64
N ARG A 79 -0.01 -21.09 22.79
CA ARG A 79 0.22 -22.48 23.23
C ARG A 79 1.47 -22.64 24.10
N GLN A 80 2.37 -21.68 24.04
CA GLN A 80 3.59 -21.64 24.83
C GLN A 80 3.86 -20.22 25.29
N ARG A 81 4.33 -20.08 26.54
CA ARG A 81 4.81 -18.81 27.06
C ARG A 81 5.94 -18.31 26.18
N LEU A 82 5.76 -17.10 25.63
CA LEU A 82 6.76 -16.41 24.84
C LEU A 82 7.23 -15.15 25.57
N ASN A 83 8.53 -14.98 25.67
CA ASN A 83 9.14 -13.74 26.11
C ASN A 83 10.37 -13.51 25.24
N ASP A 84 10.16 -12.81 24.11
CA ASP A 84 11.17 -12.62 23.07
C ASP A 84 11.66 -11.17 23.07
N LEU A 85 12.96 -11.00 23.17
CA LEU A 85 13.65 -9.72 23.07
C LEU A 85 14.55 -9.74 21.83
N HIS A 86 14.25 -8.90 20.88
CA HIS A 86 15.03 -8.75 19.67
C HIS A 86 15.71 -7.39 19.61
N LEU A 87 17.03 -7.40 19.59
CA LEU A 87 17.86 -6.22 19.36
C LEU A 87 18.35 -6.24 17.91
N SER A 88 18.18 -5.15 17.20
CA SER A 88 18.65 -5.00 15.84
C SER A 88 19.53 -3.77 15.72
N ARG A 89 20.58 -3.87 14.90
CA ARG A 89 21.42 -2.76 14.52
C ARG A 89 21.90 -3.01 13.10
N GLY A 90 21.60 -2.11 12.20
CA GLY A 90 21.96 -2.25 10.81
C GLY A 90 22.35 -0.92 10.17
N PRO A 91 23.15 -0.92 9.11
CA PRO A 91 23.41 0.27 8.32
C PRO A 91 22.16 0.67 7.53
N GLY A 92 21.91 1.95 7.42
CA GLY A 92 20.87 2.52 6.57
C GLY A 92 21.18 4.00 6.36
N GLY A 93 21.20 4.45 5.10
CA GLY A 93 21.59 5.80 4.76
C GLY A 93 23.00 6.16 5.27
N GLY A 94 23.96 5.23 5.24
CA GLY A 94 25.31 5.43 5.73
C GLY A 94 25.48 5.47 7.25
N GLN A 95 24.41 5.26 8.04
CA GLN A 95 24.43 5.35 9.49
C GLN A 95 23.76 4.14 10.16
N TRP A 96 24.17 3.85 11.41
CA TRP A 96 23.62 2.75 12.19
C TRP A 96 22.21 3.06 12.70
N GLN A 97 21.28 2.14 12.48
CA GLN A 97 19.87 2.25 12.86
C GLN A 97 19.55 1.24 13.98
N PRO A 98 19.45 1.67 15.23
CA PRO A 98 19.10 0.79 16.33
C PRO A 98 17.60 0.47 16.34
N GLY A 99 17.28 -0.77 16.71
CA GLY A 99 15.92 -1.23 16.95
C GLY A 99 15.86 -2.15 18.15
N LEU A 100 14.77 -2.03 18.93
CA LEU A 100 14.42 -2.88 20.05
C LEU A 100 13.00 -3.38 19.83
N SER A 101 12.78 -4.65 19.95
CA SER A 101 11.48 -5.29 19.88
C SER A 101 11.33 -6.24 21.05
N TRP A 102 10.27 -6.10 21.81
CA TRP A 102 9.91 -7.01 22.88
C TRP A 102 8.50 -7.52 22.67
N THR A 103 8.33 -8.83 22.73
CA THR A 103 7.04 -9.50 22.62
C THR A 103 6.86 -10.46 23.78
N ARG A 104 5.74 -10.35 24.46
CA ARG A 104 5.35 -11.27 25.51
C ARG A 104 3.98 -11.84 25.22
N ALA A 105 3.87 -13.16 25.28
CA ALA A 105 2.63 -13.87 25.11
C ALA A 105 2.52 -14.97 26.17
N GLU A 106 1.36 -15.06 26.81
CA GLU A 106 1.12 -16.02 27.90
C GLU A 106 -0.39 -16.30 28.01
N GLN A 107 -0.72 -17.51 28.44
CA GLN A 107 -2.06 -17.88 28.85
C GLN A 107 -2.05 -18.17 30.36
N ILE A 108 -2.94 -17.52 31.07
CA ILE A 108 -3.15 -17.68 32.53
C ILE A 108 -4.62 -18.01 32.70
N GLU A 109 -4.94 -19.28 32.96
CA GLU A 109 -6.32 -19.79 33.06
C GLU A 109 -7.15 -19.40 31.81
N ASP A 110 -8.17 -18.57 31.99
CA ASP A 110 -9.07 -18.10 30.94
C ASP A 110 -8.61 -16.80 30.26
N LEU A 111 -7.50 -16.22 30.71
CA LEU A 111 -6.88 -15.03 30.13
C LEU A 111 -5.73 -15.44 29.23
N SER A 112 -5.77 -15.04 27.95
CA SER A 112 -4.63 -15.09 27.05
C SER A 112 -4.24 -13.70 26.57
N TYR A 113 -2.95 -13.42 26.47
CA TYR A 113 -2.49 -12.16 25.93
C TYR A 113 -1.23 -12.32 25.07
N ASN A 114 -1.15 -11.47 24.08
CA ASN A 114 0.04 -11.28 23.25
C ASN A 114 0.26 -9.78 23.10
N LEU A 115 1.31 -9.26 23.71
CA LEU A 115 1.65 -7.85 23.73
C LEU A 115 3.04 -7.64 23.15
N SER A 116 3.21 -6.58 22.38
CA SER A 116 4.49 -6.23 21.77
C SER A 116 4.76 -4.73 21.84
N VAL A 117 6.04 -4.40 21.98
CA VAL A 117 6.55 -3.03 21.94
C VAL A 117 7.75 -3.00 21.02
N HIS A 118 7.80 -2.02 20.11
CA HIS A 118 8.88 -1.81 19.17
C HIS A 118 9.35 -0.37 19.22
N LEU A 119 10.63 -0.19 19.39
CA LEU A 119 11.33 1.09 19.30
C LEU A 119 12.29 1.02 18.11
N ARG A 120 12.26 1.98 17.26
CA ARG A 120 13.16 2.05 16.11
C ARG A 120 13.59 3.49 15.84
N GLU A 121 14.87 3.68 15.59
CA GLU A 121 15.39 4.87 14.93
C GLU A 121 15.79 4.50 13.51
N SER A 122 15.37 5.29 12.53
CA SER A 122 15.79 5.15 11.14
C SER A 122 16.38 6.47 10.65
N ARG A 123 17.45 6.37 9.89
CA ARG A 123 18.10 7.52 9.24
C ARG A 123 18.14 7.23 7.75
N SER A 124 17.93 8.25 6.94
CA SER A 124 18.05 8.13 5.49
C SER A 124 18.73 9.34 4.91
N ASP A 125 19.64 9.08 3.99
CA ASP A 125 20.23 10.07 3.12
C ASP A 125 19.67 9.82 1.72
N ASP A 126 18.94 10.78 1.18
CA ASP A 126 18.28 10.69 -0.11
C ASP A 126 18.84 11.73 -1.05
N GLY A 127 19.23 11.28 -2.23
CA GLY A 127 19.62 12.16 -3.34
C GLY A 127 18.68 11.93 -4.53
N SER A 128 18.35 13.00 -5.22
CA SER A 128 17.68 12.92 -6.52
C SER A 128 18.14 14.02 -7.46
N LEU A 129 18.17 13.68 -8.75
CA LEU A 129 18.36 14.61 -9.84
C LEU A 129 17.08 14.66 -10.64
N LEU A 130 16.54 15.84 -10.90
CA LEU A 130 15.46 16.07 -11.85
C LEU A 130 16.00 16.96 -12.96
N ARG A 131 16.03 16.45 -14.18
CA ARG A 131 16.32 17.26 -15.38
C ARG A 131 15.01 17.59 -16.08
N THR A 132 14.79 18.86 -16.34
CA THR A 132 13.66 19.37 -17.13
C THR A 132 14.21 20.02 -18.40
N VAL A 133 13.81 19.50 -19.55
CA VAL A 133 14.12 20.07 -20.87
C VAL A 133 12.80 20.43 -21.53
N GLU A 134 12.70 21.64 -22.07
CA GLU A 134 11.51 22.11 -22.78
C GLU A 134 11.94 22.70 -24.14
N THR A 135 11.30 22.21 -25.19
CA THR A 135 11.52 22.72 -26.56
C THR A 135 10.22 23.30 -27.10
N THR A 136 10.33 24.32 -27.94
CA THR A 136 9.19 24.88 -28.66
C THR A 136 8.74 23.90 -29.75
N GLN A 137 7.43 23.80 -30.00
CA GLN A 137 6.88 22.92 -31.04
C GLN A 137 7.11 23.47 -32.46
N ALA A 138 7.19 24.81 -32.60
CA ALA A 138 7.27 25.46 -33.87
C ALA A 138 8.61 25.23 -34.61
N ASP A 139 9.71 25.28 -33.88
CA ASP A 139 11.07 25.25 -34.45
C ASP A 139 12.04 24.34 -33.69
N GLY A 140 11.59 23.68 -32.61
CA GLY A 140 12.39 22.80 -31.79
C GLY A 140 13.45 23.53 -30.94
N GLN A 141 13.39 24.86 -30.84
CA GLN A 141 14.36 25.63 -30.04
C GLN A 141 14.23 25.31 -28.56
N LEU A 142 15.35 25.37 -27.86
CA LEU A 142 15.44 25.11 -26.44
C LEU A 142 14.85 26.29 -25.63
N ALA A 143 13.69 26.08 -25.02
CA ALA A 143 13.03 27.07 -24.16
C ALA A 143 13.45 26.96 -22.70
N ARG A 144 13.79 25.74 -22.23
CA ARG A 144 14.29 25.48 -20.86
C ARG A 144 15.24 24.28 -20.86
N ASP A 145 16.35 24.41 -20.14
CA ASP A 145 17.21 23.28 -19.71
C ASP A 145 17.66 23.53 -18.27
N GLN A 146 17.14 22.73 -17.36
CA GLN A 146 17.36 22.91 -15.93
C GLN A 146 17.58 21.56 -15.24
N ASP A 147 18.64 21.46 -14.45
CA ASP A 147 18.89 20.38 -13.52
C ASP A 147 18.55 20.84 -12.10
N ARG A 148 17.77 20.04 -11.39
CA ARG A 148 17.49 20.21 -9.97
C ARG A 148 18.10 19.04 -9.20
N VAL A 149 19.06 19.33 -8.37
CA VAL A 149 19.65 18.36 -7.44
C VAL A 149 19.04 18.59 -6.07
N ASP A 150 18.41 17.55 -5.54
CA ASP A 150 17.89 17.53 -4.19
C ASP A 150 18.70 16.53 -3.36
N ASP A 151 19.26 16.96 -2.24
CA ASP A 151 19.87 16.13 -1.21
C ASP A 151 19.11 16.34 0.09
N SER A 152 18.74 15.25 0.77
CA SER A 152 18.04 15.34 2.04
C SER A 152 18.50 14.27 3.01
N ARG A 153 18.58 14.63 4.29
CA ARG A 153 18.82 13.74 5.42
C ARG A 153 17.60 13.74 6.30
N SER A 154 17.17 12.57 6.71
CA SER A 154 16.08 12.48 7.68
C SER A 154 16.40 11.47 8.78
N ARG A 155 15.95 11.80 9.98
CA ARG A 155 16.00 10.95 11.17
C ARG A 155 14.59 10.77 11.67
N ARG A 156 14.15 9.52 11.75
CA ARG A 156 12.83 9.16 12.28
C ARG A 156 12.99 8.26 13.49
N ARG A 157 12.27 8.59 14.56
CA ARG A 157 12.08 7.74 15.74
C ARG A 157 10.64 7.27 15.76
N SER A 158 10.43 6.00 16.02
CA SER A 158 9.10 5.43 16.13
C SER A 158 8.97 4.48 17.30
N LEU A 159 7.83 4.58 17.98
CA LEU A 159 7.36 3.67 19.02
C LEU A 159 6.08 3.03 18.51
N HIS A 160 6.02 1.71 18.52
CA HIS A 160 4.82 0.93 18.26
C HIS A 160 4.56 0.07 19.49
N ALA A 161 3.34 0.06 19.98
CA ALA A 161 2.90 -0.85 21.03
C ALA A 161 1.51 -1.38 20.65
N GLY A 162 1.29 -2.68 20.84
CA GLY A 162 0.00 -3.26 20.52
C GLY A 162 -0.06 -4.72 20.88
N GLY A 163 -1.22 -5.31 20.66
CA GLY A 163 -1.44 -6.72 20.91
C GLY A 163 -2.90 -7.10 21.02
N ARG A 164 -3.14 -8.26 21.62
CA ARG A 164 -4.45 -8.82 21.92
C ARG A 164 -4.49 -9.31 23.36
N VAL A 165 -5.56 -9.00 24.05
CA VAL A 165 -5.90 -9.54 25.37
C VAL A 165 -7.27 -10.18 25.22
N GLN A 166 -7.39 -11.47 25.51
CA GLN A 166 -8.60 -12.25 25.31
C GLN A 166 -8.97 -13.01 26.59
N TRP A 167 -10.23 -12.91 26.95
CA TRP A 167 -10.86 -13.66 28.04
C TRP A 167 -11.77 -14.73 27.43
N ARG A 168 -11.64 -15.95 27.90
CA ARG A 168 -12.61 -17.03 27.68
C ARG A 168 -13.67 -16.91 28.77
N LEU A 169 -14.91 -16.60 28.37
CA LEU A 169 -16.01 -16.37 29.30
C LEU A 169 -16.84 -17.64 29.52
N GLY A 170 -16.74 -18.62 28.62
CA GLY A 170 -17.45 -19.88 28.66
C GLY A 170 -17.18 -20.75 27.44
N ALA A 171 -17.87 -21.86 27.32
CA ALA A 171 -17.76 -22.79 26.18
C ALA A 171 -18.23 -22.13 24.88
N GLY A 172 -17.28 -21.68 24.05
CA GLY A 172 -17.56 -20.99 22.78
C GLY A 172 -17.86 -19.50 22.92
N GLU A 173 -17.60 -18.92 24.10
CA GLU A 173 -17.73 -17.50 24.36
C GLU A 173 -16.37 -16.88 24.69
N SER A 174 -16.03 -15.78 24.04
CA SER A 174 -14.82 -15.03 24.33
C SER A 174 -15.01 -13.53 24.09
N PHE A 175 -14.23 -12.73 24.84
CA PHE A 175 -14.12 -11.30 24.68
C PHE A 175 -12.65 -10.93 24.47
N ALA A 176 -12.34 -10.13 23.46
CA ALA A 176 -10.99 -9.71 23.17
C ALA A 176 -10.88 -8.19 23.01
N LEU A 177 -9.79 -7.64 23.53
CA LEU A 177 -9.37 -6.25 23.31
C LEU A 177 -8.07 -6.24 22.52
N MET A 178 -7.97 -5.36 21.53
CA MET A 178 -6.82 -5.19 20.65
C MET A 178 -6.37 -3.71 20.69
N PRO A 179 -5.58 -3.31 21.71
CA PRO A 179 -4.99 -1.98 21.76
C PRO A 179 -3.86 -1.85 20.74
N PHE A 180 -3.73 -0.67 20.16
CA PHE A 180 -2.62 -0.30 19.28
C PHE A 180 -2.26 1.16 19.46
N LEU A 181 -0.97 1.44 19.65
CA LEU A 181 -0.38 2.77 19.78
C LEU A 181 0.77 2.90 18.79
N LEU A 182 0.83 4.03 18.12
CA LEU A 182 1.94 4.42 17.24
C LEU A 182 2.32 5.87 17.54
N ARG A 183 3.59 6.13 17.75
CA ARG A 183 4.16 7.48 17.76
C ARG A 183 5.38 7.51 16.84
N SER A 184 5.46 8.51 15.97
CA SER A 184 6.60 8.71 15.07
C SER A 184 6.94 10.17 15.03
N GLU A 185 8.21 10.48 15.20
CA GLU A 185 8.77 11.83 15.07
C GLU A 185 9.85 11.80 13.99
N SER A 186 9.88 12.79 13.13
CA SER A 186 10.86 12.88 12.05
C SER A 186 11.39 14.30 11.95
N VAL A 187 12.71 14.40 11.86
CA VAL A 187 13.43 15.64 11.56
C VAL A 187 14.11 15.44 10.23
N SER A 188 14.04 16.45 9.36
CA SER A 188 14.67 16.43 8.04
C SER A 188 15.39 17.72 7.75
N GLU A 189 16.51 17.60 7.07
CA GLU A 189 17.28 18.72 6.52
C GLU A 189 17.60 18.39 5.07
N GLY A 190 17.64 19.39 4.22
CA GLY A 190 17.94 19.19 2.82
C GLY A 190 18.45 20.44 2.13
N SER A 191 19.10 20.22 1.01
CA SER A 191 19.52 21.27 0.09
C SER A 191 18.96 20.96 -1.30
N ARG A 192 18.71 22.03 -2.03
CA ARG A 192 18.30 21.99 -3.42
C ARG A 192 19.17 22.97 -4.20
N THR A 193 19.67 22.52 -5.33
CA THR A 193 20.41 23.36 -6.27
C THR A 193 19.73 23.27 -7.63
N LEU A 194 19.49 24.43 -8.25
CA LEU A 194 18.99 24.56 -9.62
C LEU A 194 20.13 25.05 -10.51
N LEU A 195 20.51 24.22 -11.49
CA LEU A 195 21.45 24.58 -12.55
C LEU A 195 20.64 24.86 -13.82
N THR A 196 20.46 26.12 -14.15
CA THR A 196 19.67 26.56 -15.31
C THR A 196 20.63 26.95 -16.44
N ARG A 197 20.55 26.22 -17.58
CA ARG A 197 21.32 26.46 -18.79
C ARG A 197 20.53 27.28 -19.80
N ALA A 198 19.20 27.12 -19.81
CA ALA A 198 18.27 27.89 -20.63
C ALA A 198 16.99 28.14 -19.87
N GLY A 199 16.31 29.27 -20.15
CA GLY A 199 15.11 29.72 -19.46
C GLY A 199 15.41 30.46 -18.15
N SER A 200 14.38 30.73 -17.35
CA SER A 200 14.48 31.41 -16.06
C SER A 200 14.30 30.44 -14.90
N ALA A 201 14.88 30.76 -13.75
CA ALA A 201 14.68 30.07 -12.49
C ALA A 201 14.19 31.06 -11.43
N ASP A 202 13.27 30.62 -10.56
CA ASP A 202 12.77 31.45 -9.47
C ASP A 202 13.80 31.64 -8.35
N TYR A 203 14.79 30.77 -8.25
CA TYR A 203 15.93 30.77 -7.32
C TYR A 203 17.03 29.86 -7.86
N ALA A 204 18.25 29.93 -7.32
CA ALA A 204 19.34 29.03 -7.69
C ALA A 204 19.61 27.97 -6.61
N GLN A 205 19.44 28.33 -5.34
CA GLN A 205 19.72 27.46 -4.21
C GLN A 205 18.56 27.53 -3.20
N ALA A 206 18.30 26.42 -2.51
CA ALA A 206 17.38 26.41 -1.37
C ALA A 206 17.89 25.46 -0.27
N ALA A 207 17.79 25.91 0.97
CA ALA A 207 17.95 25.08 2.15
C ALA A 207 16.57 24.77 2.74
N THR A 208 16.35 23.54 3.13
CA THR A 208 15.09 23.09 3.75
C THR A 208 15.35 22.44 5.09
N SER A 209 14.53 22.75 6.08
CA SER A 209 14.45 22.02 7.35
C SER A 209 13.00 21.70 7.65
N GLY A 210 12.75 20.57 8.30
CA GLY A 210 11.38 20.18 8.61
C GLY A 210 11.32 19.24 9.80
N GLU A 211 10.22 19.36 10.55
CA GLU A 211 9.87 18.49 11.65
C GLU A 211 8.46 17.96 11.42
N SER A 212 8.21 16.72 11.79
CA SER A 212 6.86 16.16 11.74
C SER A 212 6.65 15.14 12.85
N GLY A 213 5.46 15.18 13.44
CA GLY A 213 4.95 14.26 14.42
C GLY A 213 3.74 13.50 13.90
N PHE A 214 3.62 12.24 14.24
CA PHE A 214 2.42 11.45 14.02
C PHE A 214 2.17 10.56 15.23
N SER A 215 0.95 10.61 15.74
CA SER A 215 0.50 9.71 16.81
C SER A 215 -0.85 9.10 16.43
N LEU A 216 -1.03 7.82 16.78
CA LEU A 216 -2.26 7.08 16.57
C LEU A 216 -2.51 6.18 17.76
N ALA A 217 -3.74 6.22 18.26
CA ALA A 217 -4.26 5.28 19.24
C ALA A 217 -5.48 4.60 18.66
N ARG A 218 -5.54 3.26 18.76
CA ARG A 218 -6.66 2.45 18.32
C ARG A 218 -6.99 1.42 19.39
N LEU A 219 -8.27 1.23 19.64
CA LEU A 219 -8.79 0.15 20.48
C LEU A 219 -9.89 -0.55 19.70
N ASN A 220 -9.73 -1.83 19.45
CA ASN A 220 -10.77 -2.70 18.94
C ASN A 220 -11.21 -3.66 20.04
N ALA A 221 -12.50 -3.93 20.11
CA ALA A 221 -13.13 -4.93 20.94
C ALA A 221 -13.87 -5.94 20.06
N GLN A 222 -13.78 -7.20 20.40
CA GLN A 222 -14.49 -8.29 19.73
C GLN A 222 -15.11 -9.19 20.80
N TRP A 223 -16.39 -9.44 20.65
CA TRP A 223 -17.11 -10.44 21.45
C TRP A 223 -17.72 -11.47 20.54
N GLN A 224 -17.54 -12.73 20.87
CA GLN A 224 -18.12 -13.86 20.14
C GLN A 224 -18.74 -14.86 21.11
N THR A 225 -19.89 -15.41 20.72
CA THR A 225 -20.58 -16.42 21.51
C THR A 225 -21.30 -17.43 20.61
N ARG A 226 -21.54 -18.60 21.17
CA ARG A 226 -22.41 -19.62 20.55
C ARG A 226 -23.72 -19.68 21.33
N LEU A 227 -24.79 -19.49 20.60
CA LEU A 227 -26.14 -19.61 21.12
C LEU A 227 -26.73 -21.01 20.80
N GLU A 228 -27.88 -21.32 21.36
CA GLU A 228 -28.60 -22.55 21.11
C GLU A 228 -28.88 -22.77 19.61
N GLY A 229 -28.98 -24.04 19.19
CA GLY A 229 -29.20 -24.39 17.79
C GLY A 229 -28.00 -24.12 16.85
N GLY A 230 -26.78 -23.93 17.39
CA GLY A 230 -25.55 -23.74 16.62
C GLY A 230 -25.37 -22.33 16.04
N LEU A 231 -26.21 -21.39 16.45
CA LEU A 231 -26.09 -19.99 16.04
C LEU A 231 -24.83 -19.39 16.65
N ARG A 232 -24.02 -18.70 15.84
CA ARG A 232 -22.83 -17.97 16.28
C ARG A 232 -23.07 -16.49 16.08
N LEU A 233 -22.81 -15.71 17.12
CA LEU A 233 -22.85 -14.25 17.10
C LEU A 233 -21.44 -13.72 17.34
N GLU A 234 -21.03 -12.77 16.51
CA GLU A 234 -19.80 -12.01 16.66
C GLU A 234 -20.13 -10.51 16.58
N LEU A 235 -19.68 -9.75 17.57
CA LEU A 235 -19.81 -8.30 17.60
C LEU A 235 -18.41 -7.67 17.67
N ARG A 236 -18.24 -6.60 16.92
CA ARG A 236 -17.00 -5.81 16.89
C ARG A 236 -17.29 -4.35 17.12
N ALA A 237 -16.40 -3.68 17.84
CA ALA A 237 -16.42 -2.23 18.01
C ALA A 237 -14.98 -1.70 17.96
N GLY A 238 -14.79 -0.55 17.38
CA GLY A 238 -13.47 0.06 17.23
C GLY A 238 -13.52 1.57 17.38
N ALA A 239 -12.50 2.11 18.02
CA ALA A 239 -12.25 3.54 18.10
C ALA A 239 -10.80 3.83 17.71
N THR A 240 -10.59 4.79 16.83
CA THR A 240 -9.25 5.22 16.39
C THR A 240 -9.18 6.74 16.46
N GLY A 241 -8.10 7.25 17.05
CA GLY A 241 -7.74 8.65 17.02
C GLY A 241 -6.34 8.83 16.50
N SER A 242 -6.10 9.77 15.60
CA SER A 242 -4.76 10.14 15.20
C SER A 242 -4.56 11.65 15.17
N ARG A 243 -3.31 12.06 15.36
CA ARG A 243 -2.86 13.43 15.23
C ARG A 243 -1.59 13.43 14.39
N SER A 244 -1.52 14.36 13.45
CA SER A 244 -0.33 14.70 12.69
C SER A 244 -0.03 16.16 12.84
N ASP A 245 1.20 16.51 13.11
CA ASP A 245 1.70 17.87 13.14
C ASP A 245 2.98 17.94 12.33
N GLY A 246 3.27 19.10 11.75
CA GLY A 246 4.50 19.30 11.01
C GLY A 246 4.74 20.74 10.65
N GLY A 247 6.02 21.11 10.66
CA GLY A 247 6.51 22.37 10.19
C GLY A 247 7.65 22.19 9.22
N SER A 248 7.75 23.03 8.21
CA SER A 248 8.91 23.09 7.34
C SER A 248 9.27 24.53 7.01
N ARG A 249 10.56 24.76 6.88
CA ARG A 249 11.14 26.03 6.44
C ARG A 249 11.98 25.81 5.21
N ARG A 250 11.78 26.63 4.20
CA ARG A 250 12.61 26.69 3.00
C ARG A 250 13.12 28.11 2.78
N THR A 251 14.42 28.26 2.74
CA THR A 251 15.07 29.52 2.41
C THR A 251 15.66 29.42 1.01
N GLU A 252 15.31 30.33 0.13
CA GLU A 252 15.74 30.38 -1.25
C GLU A 252 16.72 31.54 -1.47
N ALA A 253 17.73 31.28 -2.32
CA ALA A 253 18.78 32.24 -2.64
C ALA A 253 19.06 32.27 -4.15
N ASP A 254 19.62 33.36 -4.63
CA ASP A 254 20.11 33.50 -6.00
C ASP A 254 21.44 32.74 -6.21
N ALA A 255 22.03 32.86 -7.41
CA ALA A 255 23.29 32.21 -7.75
C ALA A 255 24.49 32.76 -6.97
N ALA A 256 24.42 34.00 -6.46
CA ALA A 256 25.44 34.64 -5.63
C ALA A 256 25.28 34.26 -4.14
N GLY A 257 24.23 33.56 -3.78
CA GLY A 257 23.88 33.18 -2.40
C GLY A 257 23.12 34.26 -1.64
N SER A 258 22.68 35.33 -2.31
CA SER A 258 21.85 36.38 -1.68
C SER A 258 20.43 35.83 -1.39
N PRO A 259 19.89 35.98 -0.18
CA PRO A 259 18.58 35.49 0.14
C PRO A 259 17.49 36.20 -0.68
N LEU A 260 16.60 35.44 -1.28
CA LEU A 260 15.46 35.92 -2.05
C LEU A 260 14.18 35.91 -1.20
N ARG A 261 13.88 34.75 -0.62
CA ARG A 261 12.65 34.59 0.20
C ARG A 261 12.76 33.39 1.13
N ARG A 262 11.90 33.41 2.16
CA ARG A 262 11.70 32.31 3.09
C ARG A 262 10.24 31.87 3.02
N ILE A 263 10.02 30.56 3.01
CA ILE A 263 8.69 29.94 3.02
C ILE A 263 8.61 29.07 4.26
N ASP A 264 7.70 29.41 5.17
CA ASP A 264 7.38 28.65 6.37
C ASP A 264 6.02 27.97 6.16
N GLU A 265 5.95 26.66 6.35
CA GLU A 265 4.73 25.89 6.23
C GLU A 265 4.46 25.18 7.56
N GLU A 266 3.23 25.27 8.06
CA GLU A 266 2.75 24.57 9.23
C GLU A 266 1.52 23.74 8.86
N ARG A 267 1.41 22.54 9.44
CA ARG A 267 0.28 21.62 9.25
C ARG A 267 -0.11 20.99 10.60
N ASP A 268 -1.40 20.94 10.87
CA ASP A 268 -1.99 20.16 11.97
C ASP A 268 -3.15 19.33 11.42
N GLY A 269 -3.24 18.07 11.78
CA GLY A 269 -4.29 17.17 11.34
C GLY A 269 -4.78 16.30 12.49
N ARG A 270 -6.09 16.10 12.58
CA ARG A 270 -6.73 15.21 13.55
C ARG A 270 -7.76 14.34 12.88
N ASP A 271 -7.65 13.04 13.06
CA ASP A 271 -8.61 12.06 12.60
C ASP A 271 -9.25 11.34 13.79
N ARG A 272 -10.55 11.11 13.71
CA ARG A 272 -11.31 10.31 14.67
C ARG A 272 -12.24 9.37 13.90
N TRP A 273 -12.16 8.09 14.20
CA TRP A 273 -12.97 7.07 13.56
C TRP A 273 -13.60 6.18 14.61
N LEU A 274 -14.87 5.87 14.41
CA LEU A 274 -15.62 4.88 15.16
C LEU A 274 -16.12 3.83 14.18
N SER A 275 -16.06 2.58 14.57
CA SER A 275 -16.57 1.46 13.81
C SER A 275 -17.36 0.53 14.72
N THR A 276 -18.42 -0.06 14.18
CA THR A 276 -19.10 -1.19 14.79
C THR A 276 -19.58 -2.14 13.71
N GLY A 277 -19.63 -3.41 14.01
CA GLY A 277 -20.11 -4.42 13.10
C GLY A 277 -20.52 -5.67 13.84
N GLY A 278 -21.22 -6.53 13.15
CA GLY A 278 -21.60 -7.82 13.67
C GLY A 278 -21.82 -8.83 12.58
N LYS A 279 -21.75 -10.10 12.98
CA LYS A 279 -21.98 -11.25 12.15
C LYS A 279 -22.79 -12.28 12.92
N VAL A 280 -23.82 -12.77 12.28
CA VAL A 280 -24.60 -13.93 12.74
C VAL A 280 -24.40 -15.03 11.73
N SER A 281 -24.04 -16.23 12.16
CA SER A 281 -23.86 -17.38 11.27
C SER A 281 -24.43 -18.64 11.87
N ARG A 282 -24.97 -19.51 11.00
CA ARG A 282 -25.61 -20.78 11.39
C ARG A 282 -25.30 -21.86 10.36
N PRO A 283 -24.86 -23.06 10.79
CA PRO A 283 -24.84 -24.23 9.93
C PRO A 283 -26.27 -24.73 9.69
N LEU A 284 -26.59 -25.02 8.44
CA LEU A 284 -27.88 -25.53 7.99
C LEU A 284 -27.70 -26.83 7.21
N VAL A 285 -28.76 -27.63 7.08
CA VAL A 285 -28.78 -28.88 6.30
C VAL A 285 -27.61 -29.80 6.67
N GLU A 286 -27.53 -30.19 7.93
CA GLU A 286 -26.48 -31.07 8.47
C GLU A 286 -25.06 -30.53 8.28
N GLY A 287 -24.93 -29.20 8.25
CA GLY A 287 -23.64 -28.52 8.09
C GLY A 287 -23.18 -28.36 6.64
N ARG A 288 -23.96 -28.75 5.64
CA ARG A 288 -23.60 -28.51 4.22
C ARG A 288 -23.65 -27.05 3.82
N HIS A 289 -24.44 -26.24 4.50
CA HIS A 289 -24.50 -24.78 4.32
C HIS A 289 -24.06 -24.10 5.59
N LEU A 290 -23.24 -23.03 5.45
CA LEU A 290 -22.97 -22.09 6.51
C LEU A 290 -23.48 -20.72 6.07
N LEU A 291 -24.71 -20.39 6.49
CA LEU A 291 -25.30 -19.10 6.20
C LEU A 291 -24.78 -18.05 7.19
N ALA A 292 -24.33 -16.92 6.68
CA ALA A 292 -23.86 -15.79 7.46
C ALA A 292 -24.52 -14.49 6.99
N LEU A 293 -24.88 -13.64 7.95
CA LEU A 293 -25.42 -12.29 7.76
C LEU A 293 -24.54 -11.34 8.56
N GLY A 294 -24.27 -10.17 8.03
CA GLY A 294 -23.49 -9.19 8.78
C GLY A 294 -23.75 -7.75 8.37
N TRP A 295 -23.29 -6.86 9.24
CA TRP A 295 -23.36 -5.42 9.05
C TRP A 295 -22.07 -4.75 9.52
N GLU A 296 -21.77 -3.58 8.96
CA GLU A 296 -20.69 -2.71 9.39
C GLU A 296 -21.14 -1.24 9.30
N LEU A 297 -20.79 -0.48 10.32
CA LEU A 297 -20.97 0.98 10.37
C LEU A 297 -19.61 1.59 10.68
N GLU A 298 -19.18 2.52 9.86
CA GLU A 298 -17.98 3.34 10.11
C GLU A 298 -18.37 4.81 10.03
N SER A 299 -17.86 5.61 10.97
CA SER A 299 -18.02 7.05 10.97
C SER A 299 -16.69 7.69 11.31
N GLY A 300 -16.24 8.60 10.45
CA GLY A 300 -14.98 9.31 10.60
C GLY A 300 -15.14 10.81 10.46
N ARG A 301 -14.29 11.52 11.18
CA ARG A 301 -14.10 12.95 11.06
C ARG A 301 -12.62 13.26 10.95
N ARG A 302 -12.27 14.12 9.99
CA ARG A 302 -10.94 14.68 9.80
C ARG A 302 -11.02 16.19 9.86
N ASP A 303 -10.19 16.77 10.69
CA ASP A 303 -9.93 18.20 10.76
C ASP A 303 -8.46 18.41 10.40
N GLU A 304 -8.16 19.26 9.43
CA GLU A 304 -6.79 19.58 8.99
C GLU A 304 -6.67 21.08 8.78
N SER A 305 -5.58 21.66 9.26
CA SER A 305 -5.19 23.03 8.96
C SER A 305 -3.81 23.06 8.32
N ARG A 306 -3.60 24.01 7.43
CA ARG A 306 -2.31 24.29 6.82
C ARG A 306 -2.16 25.80 6.72
N SER A 307 -0.98 26.30 7.01
CA SER A 307 -0.62 27.70 6.81
C SER A 307 0.72 27.76 6.11
N THR A 308 0.80 28.54 5.05
CA THR A 308 2.06 28.77 4.32
C THR A 308 2.31 30.27 4.25
N LEU A 309 3.38 30.71 4.93
CA LEU A 309 3.81 32.11 4.98
C LEU A 309 5.07 32.28 4.12
N GLN A 310 5.02 33.16 3.15
CA GLN A 310 6.17 33.60 2.38
C GLN A 310 6.66 34.96 2.90
N THR A 311 7.94 35.06 3.18
CA THR A 311 8.63 36.31 3.59
C THR A 311 9.66 36.62 2.52
N GLU A 312 9.55 37.79 1.89
CA GLU A 312 10.50 38.26 0.88
C GLU A 312 11.78 38.83 1.53
N ALA A 313 12.81 39.10 0.73
CA ALA A 313 14.07 39.65 1.21
C ALA A 313 13.94 41.03 1.88
N ASP A 314 12.96 41.84 1.47
CA ASP A 314 12.61 43.13 2.06
C ASP A 314 11.84 43.04 3.37
N GLY A 315 11.51 41.82 3.83
CA GLY A 315 10.74 41.55 5.04
C GLY A 315 9.21 41.58 4.84
N SER A 316 8.72 41.89 3.64
CA SER A 316 7.31 41.81 3.33
C SER A 316 6.80 40.37 3.42
N THR A 317 5.59 40.17 3.89
CA THR A 317 5.01 38.85 4.11
C THR A 317 3.72 38.64 3.30
N ARG A 318 3.55 37.41 2.80
CA ARG A 318 2.35 36.99 2.08
C ARG A 318 1.92 35.60 2.54
N VAL A 319 0.64 35.44 2.87
CA VAL A 319 0.04 34.12 3.09
C VAL A 319 -0.32 33.50 1.74
N LEU A 320 0.19 32.30 1.47
CA LEU A 320 0.01 31.63 0.18
C LEU A 320 -1.26 30.75 0.11
N ASP A 321 -1.82 30.38 1.25
CA ASP A 321 -2.95 29.44 1.32
C ASP A 321 -4.33 30.10 1.32
N GLY A 322 -4.39 31.45 1.48
CA GLY A 322 -5.67 32.19 1.59
C GLY A 322 -6.65 31.98 0.43
N ASP A 323 -6.12 31.67 -0.76
CA ASP A 323 -6.92 31.43 -1.97
C ASP A 323 -7.33 29.95 -2.12
N PHE A 324 -6.70 29.04 -1.37
CA PHE A 324 -6.85 27.58 -1.51
C PHE A 324 -7.48 26.90 -0.28
N GLY A 325 -7.82 27.66 0.76
CA GLY A 325 -8.43 27.19 2.00
C GLY A 325 -7.41 26.66 3.02
N ASP A 326 -7.36 27.32 4.18
CA ASP A 326 -6.41 27.02 5.26
C ASP A 326 -6.84 25.83 6.11
N ALA A 327 -8.14 25.56 6.17
CA ALA A 327 -8.72 24.51 6.99
C ALA A 327 -9.54 23.54 6.13
N LEU A 328 -9.45 22.28 6.47
CA LEU A 328 -10.22 21.22 5.90
C LEU A 328 -11.01 20.52 7.00
N GLN A 329 -12.32 20.46 6.85
CA GLN A 329 -13.16 19.62 7.69
C GLN A 329 -13.86 18.59 6.81
N SER A 330 -13.81 17.34 7.20
CA SER A 330 -14.53 16.30 6.50
C SER A 330 -15.14 15.28 7.43
N ARG A 331 -16.27 14.73 6.99
CA ARG A 331 -16.97 13.63 7.65
C ARG A 331 -17.23 12.55 6.62
N SER A 332 -16.97 11.30 7.00
CA SER A 332 -17.30 10.15 6.17
C SER A 332 -18.10 9.17 6.98
N ARG A 333 -19.16 8.63 6.39
CA ARG A 333 -19.99 7.56 6.97
C ARG A 333 -20.13 6.46 5.96
N ARG A 334 -19.80 5.22 6.36
CA ARG A 334 -20.01 4.02 5.56
C ARG A 334 -20.92 3.05 6.31
N THR A 335 -21.92 2.57 5.60
CA THR A 335 -22.84 1.53 6.08
C THR A 335 -22.76 0.37 5.11
N SER A 336 -22.61 -0.84 5.63
CA SER A 336 -22.54 -2.05 4.84
C SER A 336 -23.50 -3.10 5.43
N LEU A 337 -24.17 -3.82 4.55
CA LEU A 337 -24.97 -5.00 4.87
C LEU A 337 -24.56 -6.11 3.92
N TRP A 338 -24.46 -7.33 4.42
CA TRP A 338 -24.06 -8.46 3.59
C TRP A 338 -24.69 -9.78 4.04
N ILE A 339 -24.82 -10.68 3.07
CA ILE A 339 -25.21 -12.08 3.25
C ILE A 339 -24.23 -12.96 2.48
N GLN A 340 -23.90 -14.12 3.05
CA GLN A 340 -23.01 -15.10 2.45
C GLN A 340 -23.45 -16.50 2.83
N ASP A 341 -23.41 -17.41 1.87
CA ASP A 341 -23.58 -18.83 2.08
C ASP A 341 -22.33 -19.59 1.62
N GLU A 342 -21.82 -20.46 2.47
CA GLU A 342 -20.78 -21.43 2.14
C GLU A 342 -21.43 -22.80 2.03
N TRP A 343 -21.51 -23.30 0.80
CA TRP A 343 -22.17 -24.52 0.44
C TRP A 343 -21.17 -25.61 0.04
N THR A 344 -21.25 -26.78 0.66
CA THR A 344 -20.44 -27.96 0.36
C THR A 344 -21.38 -29.06 -0.17
N PRO A 345 -21.76 -29.04 -1.47
CA PRO A 345 -22.69 -30.00 -2.06
C PRO A 345 -22.13 -31.43 -2.05
N THR A 346 -20.83 -31.57 -2.25
CA THR A 346 -20.09 -32.83 -2.19
C THR A 346 -18.71 -32.60 -1.54
N PRO A 347 -17.99 -33.66 -1.12
CA PRO A 347 -16.63 -33.52 -0.59
C PRO A 347 -15.63 -32.83 -1.56
N GLN A 348 -15.92 -32.92 -2.86
CA GLN A 348 -15.10 -32.31 -3.90
C GLN A 348 -15.43 -30.84 -4.15
N TRP A 349 -16.68 -30.42 -3.93
CA TRP A 349 -17.13 -29.07 -4.21
C TRP A 349 -17.27 -28.22 -2.95
N SER A 350 -16.75 -27.00 -3.01
CA SER A 350 -17.05 -25.94 -2.05
C SER A 350 -17.41 -24.67 -2.84
N VAL A 351 -18.58 -24.13 -2.59
CA VAL A 351 -19.12 -22.94 -3.26
C VAL A 351 -19.42 -21.88 -2.21
N GLN A 352 -18.97 -20.66 -2.45
CA GLN A 352 -19.28 -19.51 -1.60
C GLN A 352 -19.99 -18.46 -2.45
N ALA A 353 -21.22 -18.14 -2.12
CA ALA A 353 -22.02 -17.11 -2.76
C ALA A 353 -22.32 -15.99 -1.77
N GLY A 354 -22.14 -14.75 -2.18
CA GLY A 354 -22.36 -13.60 -1.31
C GLY A 354 -22.88 -12.38 -2.03
N LEU A 355 -23.58 -11.53 -1.30
CA LEU A 355 -24.04 -10.24 -1.75
C LEU A 355 -23.73 -9.21 -0.66
N ARG A 356 -23.10 -8.11 -1.06
CA ARG A 356 -22.78 -6.98 -0.17
C ARG A 356 -23.32 -5.69 -0.75
N HIS A 357 -23.98 -4.88 0.07
CA HIS A 357 -24.42 -3.55 -0.28
C HIS A 357 -23.73 -2.53 0.64
N GLU A 358 -23.10 -1.54 0.04
CA GLU A 358 -22.41 -0.46 0.76
C GLU A 358 -22.93 0.90 0.33
N ARG A 359 -23.10 1.78 1.32
CA ARG A 359 -23.40 3.19 1.13
C ARG A 359 -22.31 4.01 1.80
N ILE A 360 -21.75 4.97 1.06
CA ILE A 360 -20.69 5.87 1.50
C ILE A 360 -21.19 7.30 1.32
N ASP A 361 -21.29 8.03 2.41
CA ASP A 361 -21.62 9.46 2.42
C ASP A 361 -20.38 10.21 2.92
N THR A 362 -19.78 11.05 2.08
CA THR A 362 -18.63 11.90 2.42
C THR A 362 -19.03 13.35 2.27
N ARG A 363 -18.71 14.18 3.25
CA ARG A 363 -18.93 15.61 3.25
C ARG A 363 -17.64 16.32 3.60
N GLY A 364 -17.35 17.41 2.95
CA GLY A 364 -16.16 18.21 3.19
C GLY A 364 -16.37 19.69 2.95
N SER A 365 -15.64 20.50 3.70
CA SER A 365 -15.57 21.94 3.49
C SER A 365 -14.12 22.40 3.65
N THR A 366 -13.73 23.41 2.89
CA THR A 366 -12.36 23.97 2.92
C THR A 366 -12.20 25.06 3.99
N GLY A 367 -13.24 25.36 4.77
CA GLY A 367 -13.18 26.41 5.79
C GLY A 367 -13.16 27.86 5.24
N THR A 368 -13.11 28.01 3.92
CA THR A 368 -13.19 29.34 3.28
C THR A 368 -14.62 29.89 3.40
N ALA A 369 -14.74 31.08 3.91
CA ALA A 369 -16.05 31.72 4.09
C ALA A 369 -16.78 31.83 2.73
N GLY A 370 -18.02 31.32 2.68
CA GLY A 370 -18.87 31.35 1.47
C GLY A 370 -18.74 30.12 0.56
N GLN A 371 -17.84 29.17 0.80
CA GLN A 371 -17.85 27.91 0.09
C GLN A 371 -18.84 26.92 0.70
N ALA A 372 -19.68 26.33 -0.16
CA ALA A 372 -20.65 25.34 0.26
C ALA A 372 -19.99 24.02 0.69
N GLU A 373 -20.60 23.29 1.62
CA GLU A 373 -20.21 21.94 1.97
C GLU A 373 -20.36 21.03 0.75
N GLU A 374 -19.27 20.37 0.36
CA GLU A 374 -19.26 19.42 -0.74
C GLU A 374 -19.77 18.05 -0.23
N VAL A 375 -20.67 17.44 -0.99
CA VAL A 375 -21.29 16.17 -0.62
C VAL A 375 -21.09 15.14 -1.72
N ASN A 376 -20.42 14.05 -1.40
CA ASN A 376 -20.28 12.89 -2.27
C ASN A 376 -21.08 11.71 -1.69
N ARG A 377 -21.97 11.13 -2.48
CA ARG A 377 -22.77 9.97 -2.09
C ARG A 377 -22.59 8.85 -3.09
N SER A 378 -22.13 7.70 -2.60
CA SER A 378 -21.89 6.53 -3.42
C SER A 378 -22.63 5.32 -2.86
N ARG A 379 -23.12 4.46 -3.76
CA ARG A 379 -23.76 3.18 -3.43
C ARG A 379 -23.18 2.09 -4.31
N VAL A 380 -22.79 1.00 -3.71
CA VAL A 380 -22.23 -0.16 -4.42
C VAL A 380 -22.93 -1.42 -3.96
N THR A 381 -23.42 -2.21 -4.93
CA THR A 381 -23.90 -3.57 -4.70
C THR A 381 -22.94 -4.53 -5.39
N ALA A 382 -22.38 -5.44 -4.62
CA ALA A 382 -21.31 -6.33 -5.02
C ALA A 382 -21.71 -7.80 -4.82
N PRO A 383 -22.22 -8.48 -5.87
CA PRO A 383 -22.35 -9.93 -5.88
C PRO A 383 -20.99 -10.60 -6.02
N MET A 384 -20.82 -11.75 -5.37
CA MET A 384 -19.58 -12.52 -5.32
C MET A 384 -19.89 -14.00 -5.33
N LEU A 385 -19.20 -14.74 -6.20
CA LEU A 385 -19.30 -16.19 -6.31
C LEU A 385 -17.89 -16.77 -6.40
N HIS A 386 -17.57 -17.69 -5.52
CA HIS A 386 -16.34 -18.47 -5.54
C HIS A 386 -16.67 -19.95 -5.53
N ALA A 387 -15.93 -20.73 -6.29
CA ALA A 387 -16.05 -22.18 -6.32
C ALA A 387 -14.67 -22.82 -6.24
N VAL A 388 -14.56 -23.89 -5.50
CA VAL A 388 -13.39 -24.76 -5.42
C VAL A 388 -13.84 -26.17 -5.78
N TYR A 389 -13.17 -26.76 -6.74
CA TYR A 389 -13.36 -28.16 -7.12
C TYR A 389 -12.06 -28.93 -6.88
N ARG A 390 -12.11 -29.98 -6.06
CA ARG A 390 -11.03 -30.94 -5.87
C ARG A 390 -11.17 -32.03 -6.90
N LEU A 391 -10.12 -32.28 -7.71
CA LEU A 391 -10.17 -33.26 -8.79
C LEU A 391 -10.40 -34.68 -8.25
N GLU A 392 -9.87 -34.94 -7.05
CA GLU A 392 -10.04 -36.20 -6.34
C GLU A 392 -10.50 -35.92 -4.91
N GLU A 393 -11.31 -36.79 -4.33
CA GLU A 393 -11.74 -36.70 -2.94
C GLU A 393 -10.51 -36.82 -2.02
N GLY A 394 -10.27 -35.81 -1.20
CA GLY A 394 -9.03 -35.71 -0.41
C GLY A 394 -7.76 -35.45 -1.23
N GLY A 395 -7.89 -35.27 -2.55
CA GLY A 395 -6.81 -35.03 -3.50
C GLY A 395 -6.11 -33.68 -3.31
N ARG A 396 -4.89 -33.63 -3.79
CA ARG A 396 -3.99 -32.47 -3.69
C ARG A 396 -4.11 -31.50 -4.88
N SER A 397 -4.91 -31.85 -5.88
CA SER A 397 -5.13 -31.05 -7.08
C SER A 397 -6.51 -30.40 -7.03
N LEU A 398 -6.58 -29.10 -7.24
CA LEU A 398 -7.83 -28.36 -7.20
C LEU A 398 -7.90 -27.25 -8.23
N ILE A 399 -9.13 -26.92 -8.62
CA ILE A 399 -9.45 -25.78 -9.48
C ILE A 399 -10.24 -24.79 -8.64
N ARG A 400 -9.86 -23.51 -8.74
CA ARG A 400 -10.59 -22.39 -8.13
C ARG A 400 -11.14 -21.50 -9.23
N ALA A 401 -12.40 -21.11 -9.09
CA ALA A 401 -13.04 -20.13 -9.95
C ALA A 401 -13.67 -19.02 -9.09
N GLY A 402 -13.68 -17.81 -9.58
CA GLY A 402 -14.28 -16.65 -8.91
C GLY A 402 -14.89 -15.68 -9.89
N LEU A 403 -16.11 -15.21 -9.61
CA LEU A 403 -16.75 -14.09 -10.29
C LEU A 403 -17.16 -13.08 -9.23
N THR A 404 -16.62 -11.88 -9.31
CA THR A 404 -16.78 -10.89 -8.25
C THR A 404 -17.05 -9.49 -8.82
N ARG A 405 -17.86 -8.73 -8.09
CA ARG A 405 -17.96 -7.29 -8.27
C ARG A 405 -17.31 -6.61 -7.07
N SER A 406 -16.42 -5.67 -7.34
CA SER A 406 -15.66 -4.93 -6.34
C SER A 406 -15.57 -3.47 -6.72
N TYR A 407 -15.02 -2.64 -5.84
CA TYR A 407 -14.86 -1.22 -6.14
C TYR A 407 -13.62 -0.64 -5.46
N LYS A 408 -13.17 0.52 -5.97
CA LYS A 408 -12.19 1.37 -5.31
C LYS A 408 -12.81 2.74 -5.07
N ALA A 409 -12.95 3.11 -3.80
CA ALA A 409 -13.45 4.43 -3.44
C ALA A 409 -12.40 5.51 -3.74
N PRO A 410 -12.80 6.70 -4.24
CA PRO A 410 -11.91 7.84 -4.28
C PRO A 410 -11.46 8.19 -2.85
N THR A 411 -10.21 8.61 -2.72
CA THR A 411 -9.69 9.06 -1.43
C THR A 411 -10.25 10.43 -1.07
N LEU A 412 -10.26 10.74 0.24
CA LEU A 412 -10.71 12.03 0.71
C LEU A 412 -9.95 13.19 0.04
N ALA A 413 -8.62 13.07 -0.10
CA ALA A 413 -7.78 14.06 -0.79
C ALA A 413 -8.16 14.25 -2.28
N GLN A 414 -8.66 13.20 -2.94
CA GLN A 414 -9.13 13.31 -4.32
C GLN A 414 -10.51 13.99 -4.42
N MET A 415 -11.35 13.86 -3.41
CA MET A 415 -12.72 14.38 -3.43
C MET A 415 -12.83 15.83 -2.98
N ILE A 416 -11.87 16.36 -2.22
CA ILE A 416 -11.97 17.73 -1.70
C ILE A 416 -11.33 18.70 -2.68
N ALA A 417 -12.06 19.75 -3.04
CA ALA A 417 -11.64 20.75 -4.02
C ALA A 417 -10.45 21.62 -3.59
N ARG A 418 -9.80 21.31 -2.48
CA ARG A 418 -8.59 22.00 -2.03
C ARG A 418 -7.47 21.87 -3.05
N SER A 419 -6.91 22.98 -3.48
CA SER A 419 -5.74 23.01 -4.35
C SER A 419 -4.45 23.13 -3.53
N THR A 420 -3.39 22.54 -4.05
CA THR A 420 -2.02 22.65 -3.52
C THR A 420 -1.13 23.17 -4.63
N ARG A 421 -0.42 24.27 -4.38
CA ARG A 421 0.50 24.84 -5.36
C ARG A 421 1.68 23.93 -5.67
N ALA A 422 2.13 23.95 -6.92
CA ALA A 422 3.35 23.31 -7.35
C ALA A 422 4.55 23.92 -6.62
N SER A 423 5.55 23.11 -6.30
CA SER A 423 6.82 23.61 -5.77
C SER A 423 7.70 24.14 -6.91
N GLY A 424 7.80 25.46 -7.09
CA GLY A 424 8.46 26.13 -8.20
C GLY A 424 7.46 26.57 -9.27
N SER A 425 7.97 26.85 -10.49
CA SER A 425 7.15 27.34 -11.60
C SER A 425 5.99 26.39 -11.92
N ASN A 426 4.79 26.94 -12.07
CA ASN A 426 3.62 26.20 -12.51
C ASN A 426 3.72 25.92 -14.01
N LEU A 427 3.86 24.67 -14.38
CA LEU A 427 3.99 24.17 -15.76
C LEU A 427 3.05 22.99 -15.96
N GLU A 428 2.70 22.66 -17.19
CA GLU A 428 1.91 21.47 -17.51
C GLU A 428 2.56 20.18 -16.96
N ILE A 429 3.89 20.13 -16.92
CA ILE A 429 4.66 19.03 -16.33
C ILE A 429 4.79 19.11 -14.80
N ASN A 430 4.57 20.29 -14.20
CA ASN A 430 4.62 20.55 -12.76
C ASN A 430 3.37 21.35 -12.33
N PRO A 431 2.15 20.78 -12.49
CA PRO A 431 0.89 21.47 -12.21
C PRO A 431 0.61 21.58 -10.72
N ASP A 432 -0.24 22.52 -10.36
CA ASP A 432 -0.93 22.51 -9.08
C ASP A 432 -1.79 21.24 -8.95
N ARG A 433 -2.15 20.87 -7.74
CA ARG A 433 -2.99 19.69 -7.50
C ARG A 433 -4.30 20.14 -6.88
N GLY A 434 -5.42 19.70 -7.45
CA GLY A 434 -6.75 19.94 -6.93
C GLY A 434 -7.55 18.64 -6.78
N GLY A 435 -8.57 18.67 -5.93
CA GLY A 435 -9.53 17.56 -5.82
C GLY A 435 -10.75 17.76 -6.73
N ASN A 436 -11.61 16.73 -6.76
CA ASN A 436 -12.87 16.72 -7.50
C ASN A 436 -13.97 16.04 -6.68
N PRO A 437 -14.92 16.81 -6.12
CA PRO A 437 -16.01 16.25 -5.32
C PRO A 437 -16.99 15.37 -6.11
N ALA A 438 -17.05 15.53 -7.43
CA ALA A 438 -17.96 14.79 -8.30
C ALA A 438 -17.46 13.37 -8.65
N LEU A 439 -16.35 12.93 -8.06
CA LEU A 439 -15.80 11.60 -8.32
C LEU A 439 -16.76 10.48 -7.91
N ARG A 440 -16.89 9.51 -8.81
CA ARG A 440 -17.57 8.24 -8.56
C ARG A 440 -16.55 7.16 -8.22
N PRO A 441 -16.91 6.14 -7.40
CA PRO A 441 -16.07 4.98 -7.20
C PRO A 441 -15.78 4.25 -8.52
N GLU A 442 -14.57 3.76 -8.67
CA GLU A 442 -14.26 2.80 -9.73
C GLU A 442 -14.94 1.47 -9.42
N LEU A 443 -15.72 0.94 -10.33
CA LEU A 443 -16.39 -0.35 -10.21
C LEU A 443 -15.64 -1.40 -11.01
N ALA A 444 -15.35 -2.56 -10.42
CA ALA A 444 -14.62 -3.62 -11.09
C ALA A 444 -15.41 -4.93 -11.10
N THR A 445 -15.60 -5.52 -12.28
CA THR A 445 -16.04 -6.90 -12.44
C THR A 445 -14.82 -7.78 -12.68
N GLY A 446 -14.64 -8.80 -11.86
CA GLY A 446 -13.48 -9.69 -11.87
C GLY A 446 -13.86 -11.13 -12.15
N LEU A 447 -13.09 -11.77 -13.03
CA LEU A 447 -13.10 -13.21 -13.29
C LEU A 447 -11.73 -13.78 -12.94
N ASP A 448 -11.70 -14.85 -12.17
CA ASP A 448 -10.51 -15.57 -11.74
C ASP A 448 -10.68 -17.06 -12.02
N LEU A 449 -9.64 -17.70 -12.55
CA LEU A 449 -9.56 -19.14 -12.68
C LEU A 449 -8.13 -19.57 -12.32
N ALA A 450 -7.97 -20.56 -11.44
CA ALA A 450 -6.66 -21.08 -11.07
C ALA A 450 -6.72 -22.59 -10.89
N TRP A 451 -5.64 -23.25 -11.31
CA TRP A 451 -5.33 -24.62 -10.95
C TRP A 451 -4.19 -24.64 -9.93
N GLU A 452 -4.32 -25.45 -8.90
CA GLU A 452 -3.34 -25.60 -7.83
C GLU A 452 -3.05 -27.09 -7.60
N GLN A 453 -1.78 -27.42 -7.55
CA GLN A 453 -1.26 -28.74 -7.18
C GLN A 453 -0.46 -28.64 -5.91
N HIS A 454 -0.95 -29.24 -4.84
CA HIS A 454 -0.24 -29.32 -3.57
C HIS A 454 0.66 -30.57 -3.56
N LEU A 455 1.91 -30.41 -3.13
CA LEU A 455 2.89 -31.48 -3.02
C LEU A 455 2.85 -32.12 -1.63
N ALA A 456 3.52 -33.28 -1.51
CA ALA A 456 3.46 -34.13 -0.30
C ALA A 456 4.04 -33.44 0.95
N GLN A 457 5.06 -32.61 0.80
CA GLN A 457 5.79 -31.97 1.91
C GLN A 457 5.48 -30.48 2.04
N GLY A 458 4.32 -30.02 1.53
CA GLY A 458 3.83 -28.67 1.65
C GLY A 458 4.25 -27.72 0.52
N GLY A 459 4.82 -28.26 -0.57
CA GLY A 459 5.01 -27.50 -1.80
C GLY A 459 3.71 -27.22 -2.52
N VAL A 460 3.71 -26.25 -3.45
CA VAL A 460 2.57 -25.90 -4.29
C VAL A 460 3.01 -25.40 -5.66
N PHE A 461 2.33 -25.85 -6.72
CA PHE A 461 2.34 -25.25 -8.04
C PHE A 461 0.98 -24.62 -8.29
N SER A 462 0.96 -23.41 -8.81
CA SER A 462 -0.28 -22.73 -9.15
C SER A 462 -0.14 -22.02 -10.49
N VAL A 463 -1.18 -22.19 -11.32
CA VAL A 463 -1.35 -21.45 -12.58
C VAL A 463 -2.70 -20.74 -12.50
N GLY A 464 -2.72 -19.43 -12.60
CA GLY A 464 -3.93 -18.64 -12.51
C GLY A 464 -4.05 -17.65 -13.65
N VAL A 465 -5.26 -17.44 -14.11
CA VAL A 465 -5.60 -16.38 -15.07
C VAL A 465 -6.66 -15.48 -14.45
N PHE A 466 -6.61 -14.21 -14.77
CA PHE A 466 -7.61 -13.26 -14.31
C PHE A 466 -7.98 -12.23 -15.37
N GLU A 467 -9.19 -11.71 -15.24
CA GLU A 467 -9.65 -10.52 -15.96
C GLU A 467 -10.31 -9.55 -14.98
N ARG A 468 -10.06 -8.26 -15.15
CA ARG A 468 -10.73 -7.15 -14.46
C ARG A 468 -11.23 -6.15 -15.49
N ARG A 469 -12.54 -5.87 -15.44
CA ARG A 469 -13.17 -4.77 -16.20
C ARG A 469 -13.51 -3.70 -15.18
N ILE A 470 -12.92 -2.51 -15.37
CA ILE A 470 -13.03 -1.38 -14.46
C ILE A 470 -13.85 -0.30 -15.18
N ASP A 471 -14.97 0.09 -14.60
CA ASP A 471 -15.79 1.23 -15.00
C ASP A 471 -15.45 2.43 -14.12
N ASP A 472 -15.63 3.64 -14.64
CA ASP A 472 -15.37 4.90 -13.94
C ASP A 472 -13.92 5.03 -13.43
N LEU A 473 -12.93 4.55 -14.19
CA LEU A 473 -11.51 4.63 -13.83
C LEU A 473 -11.13 6.07 -13.46
N ILE A 474 -10.53 6.26 -12.27
CA ILE A 474 -10.06 7.56 -11.80
C ILE A 474 -8.61 7.78 -12.23
N ARG A 475 -8.37 8.85 -12.99
CA ARG A 475 -7.03 9.35 -13.35
C ARG A 475 -6.96 10.86 -13.20
N SER A 476 -5.75 11.34 -12.90
CA SER A 476 -5.49 12.79 -12.87
C SER A 476 -5.27 13.30 -14.27
N GLN A 477 -6.03 14.33 -14.63
CA GLN A 477 -5.85 15.09 -15.86
C GLN A 477 -5.32 16.48 -15.53
N VAL A 478 -4.50 17.03 -16.41
CA VAL A 478 -3.93 18.37 -16.26
C VAL A 478 -4.62 19.29 -17.25
N THR A 479 -5.17 20.38 -16.72
CA THR A 479 -5.90 21.40 -17.48
C THR A 479 -5.43 22.77 -17.09
N LEU A 480 -5.56 23.74 -17.98
CA LEU A 480 -5.30 25.14 -17.69
C LEU A 480 -6.58 25.75 -17.14
N GLU A 481 -6.55 26.18 -15.89
CA GLU A 481 -7.72 26.66 -15.14
C GLU A 481 -7.50 28.11 -14.67
N ASN A 482 -8.59 28.89 -14.60
CA ASN A 482 -8.59 30.15 -13.88
C ASN A 482 -8.82 29.86 -12.41
N THR A 483 -7.82 30.14 -11.57
CA THR A 483 -7.85 29.87 -10.14
C THR A 483 -8.30 31.06 -9.29
N GLY A 484 -8.75 32.14 -9.91
CA GLY A 484 -9.26 33.32 -9.22
C GLY A 484 -8.25 34.47 -9.07
N ASP A 485 -6.97 34.22 -9.28
CA ASP A 485 -5.85 35.19 -9.14
C ASP A 485 -5.56 35.95 -10.46
N GLU A 486 -6.51 36.06 -11.36
CA GLU A 486 -6.36 36.61 -12.71
C GLU A 486 -5.37 35.85 -13.62
N ALA A 487 -4.65 34.88 -13.14
CA ALA A 487 -3.70 34.09 -13.90
C ALA A 487 -4.22 32.68 -14.19
N LEU A 488 -4.09 32.22 -15.44
CA LEU A 488 -4.31 30.84 -15.81
C LEU A 488 -3.20 29.96 -15.20
N ARG A 489 -3.59 28.85 -14.56
CA ARG A 489 -2.66 27.91 -13.94
C ARG A 489 -2.94 26.49 -14.41
N TRP A 490 -1.89 25.73 -14.61
CA TRP A 490 -1.98 24.29 -14.83
C TRP A 490 -2.39 23.60 -13.54
N VAL A 491 -3.49 22.85 -13.58
CA VAL A 491 -4.03 22.13 -12.42
C VAL A 491 -4.24 20.66 -12.78
N SER A 492 -3.73 19.78 -11.95
CA SER A 492 -3.95 18.34 -12.02
C SER A 492 -5.12 17.93 -11.13
N ARG A 493 -6.22 17.48 -11.72
CA ARG A 493 -7.43 17.01 -11.00
C ARG A 493 -7.75 15.56 -11.33
N PRO A 494 -8.13 14.73 -10.34
CA PRO A 494 -8.64 13.39 -10.59
C PRO A 494 -10.01 13.47 -11.26
N GLN A 495 -10.21 12.64 -12.29
CA GLN A 495 -11.46 12.56 -13.04
C GLN A 495 -11.79 11.10 -13.36
N ASN A 496 -13.08 10.77 -13.49
CA ASN A 496 -13.52 9.49 -14.01
C ASN A 496 -13.40 9.52 -15.54
N ILE A 497 -12.40 8.83 -16.08
CA ILE A 497 -12.06 8.89 -17.52
C ILE A 497 -12.66 7.75 -18.36
N GLY A 498 -13.54 6.94 -17.80
CA GLY A 498 -14.21 5.86 -18.52
C GLY A 498 -13.76 4.48 -18.10
N ARG A 499 -13.59 3.58 -19.06
CA ARG A 499 -13.37 2.14 -18.82
C ARG A 499 -11.94 1.72 -19.03
N ALA A 500 -11.55 0.68 -18.26
CA ALA A 500 -10.29 -0.02 -18.45
C ALA A 500 -10.48 -1.53 -18.32
N ARG A 501 -9.59 -2.28 -18.93
CA ARG A 501 -9.53 -3.74 -18.83
C ARG A 501 -8.12 -4.18 -18.49
N SER A 502 -7.98 -5.09 -17.53
CA SER A 502 -6.71 -5.73 -17.16
C SER A 502 -6.87 -7.23 -17.17
N ARG A 503 -5.90 -7.94 -17.74
CA ARG A 503 -5.82 -9.40 -17.79
C ARG A 503 -4.43 -9.83 -17.39
N GLY A 504 -4.30 -11.03 -16.85
CA GLY A 504 -2.98 -11.57 -16.54
C GLY A 504 -2.97 -13.08 -16.35
N LEU A 505 -1.75 -13.58 -16.43
CA LEU A 505 -1.36 -14.95 -16.10
C LEU A 505 -0.41 -14.89 -14.90
N GLU A 506 -0.69 -15.68 -13.88
CA GLU A 506 0.12 -15.81 -12.67
C GLU A 506 0.61 -17.25 -12.53
N LEU A 507 1.91 -17.44 -12.41
CA LEU A 507 2.56 -18.71 -12.15
C LEU A 507 3.24 -18.63 -10.79
N GLU A 508 3.04 -19.63 -9.95
CA GLU A 508 3.68 -19.73 -8.64
C GLU A 508 4.17 -21.15 -8.42
N ALA A 509 5.39 -21.26 -7.92
CA ALA A 509 5.99 -22.52 -7.51
C ALA A 509 6.66 -22.34 -6.15
N LYS A 510 6.36 -23.24 -5.23
CA LYS A 510 7.05 -23.42 -3.96
C LYS A 510 7.24 -24.91 -3.73
N ALA A 511 8.48 -25.32 -3.49
CA ALA A 511 8.76 -26.72 -3.24
C ALA A 511 10.11 -26.90 -2.54
N ARG A 512 10.29 -28.02 -1.86
CA ARG A 512 11.60 -28.47 -1.43
C ARG A 512 12.36 -29.09 -2.59
N ALA A 513 13.68 -28.91 -2.63
CA ALA A 513 14.51 -29.52 -3.67
C ALA A 513 14.31 -31.05 -3.79
N ALA A 514 14.06 -31.73 -2.67
CA ALA A 514 13.74 -33.15 -2.64
C ALA A 514 12.42 -33.50 -3.33
N GLU A 515 11.38 -32.65 -3.20
CA GLU A 515 10.09 -32.84 -3.88
C GLU A 515 10.22 -32.65 -5.40
N LEU A 516 10.99 -31.63 -5.82
CA LEU A 516 11.23 -31.40 -7.25
C LEU A 516 11.99 -32.56 -7.87
N ALA A 517 13.03 -33.08 -7.17
CA ALA A 517 13.77 -34.23 -7.65
C ALA A 517 12.90 -35.49 -7.77
N ALA A 518 11.97 -35.70 -6.84
CA ALA A 518 11.03 -36.83 -6.90
C ALA A 518 10.05 -36.73 -8.11
N LEU A 519 9.72 -35.53 -8.57
CA LEU A 519 8.93 -35.34 -9.78
C LEU A 519 9.69 -35.65 -11.08
N LEU A 520 11.03 -35.57 -11.05
CA LEU A 520 11.91 -35.87 -12.20
C LEU A 520 12.20 -37.35 -12.36
N GLY A 521 11.79 -38.18 -11.40
CA GLY A 521 11.92 -39.64 -11.44
C GLY A 521 12.57 -40.25 -10.18
N PRO A 522 12.56 -41.58 -10.07
CA PRO A 522 13.16 -42.28 -8.94
C PRO A 522 14.68 -42.07 -8.91
N ARG A 523 15.21 -41.81 -7.73
CA ARG A 523 16.67 -41.70 -7.52
C ARG A 523 17.27 -43.05 -7.23
N ALA A 524 18.53 -43.21 -7.61
CA ALA A 524 19.31 -44.42 -7.26
C ALA A 524 19.37 -44.58 -5.73
N GLU A 525 19.28 -45.80 -5.23
CA GLU A 525 19.30 -46.10 -3.78
C GLU A 525 20.53 -45.53 -3.05
N ASN A 526 21.67 -45.47 -3.76
CA ASN A 526 22.93 -44.96 -3.22
C ASN A 526 23.18 -43.47 -3.49
N ALA A 527 22.19 -42.72 -4.00
CA ALA A 527 22.36 -41.29 -4.28
C ALA A 527 22.50 -40.48 -2.98
N SER A 528 23.49 -39.59 -2.93
CA SER A 528 23.69 -38.69 -1.78
C SER A 528 22.41 -37.92 -1.46
N PRO A 529 22.03 -37.76 -0.17
CA PRO A 529 20.83 -37.05 0.20
C PRO A 529 20.84 -35.59 -0.34
N LEU A 530 19.73 -35.17 -0.93
CA LEU A 530 19.60 -33.83 -1.47
C LEU A 530 19.74 -32.76 -0.38
N PRO A 531 20.30 -31.58 -0.71
CA PRO A 531 20.37 -30.48 0.23
C PRO A 531 18.97 -30.04 0.70
N ALA A 532 18.86 -29.64 1.96
CA ALA A 532 17.60 -29.13 2.53
C ALA A 532 17.37 -27.69 2.06
N VAL A 533 16.92 -27.55 0.81
CA VAL A 533 16.64 -26.26 0.16
C VAL A 533 15.15 -26.11 -0.05
N ASP A 534 14.59 -25.02 0.45
CA ASP A 534 13.22 -24.57 0.16
C ASP A 534 13.31 -23.55 -0.99
N LEU A 535 12.65 -23.83 -2.11
CA LEU A 535 12.64 -23.00 -3.31
C LEU A 535 11.29 -22.32 -3.49
N ARG A 536 11.31 -21.08 -3.98
CA ARG A 536 10.11 -20.34 -4.37
C ARG A 536 10.37 -19.53 -5.63
N ALA A 537 9.38 -19.52 -6.53
CA ALA A 537 9.42 -18.72 -7.75
C ALA A 537 8.01 -18.23 -8.09
N ASN A 538 7.94 -17.07 -8.69
CA ASN A 538 6.70 -16.55 -9.26
C ASN A 538 6.98 -15.79 -10.55
N LEU A 539 6.03 -15.84 -11.47
CA LEU A 539 6.01 -15.05 -12.71
C LEU A 539 4.59 -14.56 -12.93
N SER A 540 4.44 -13.28 -13.17
CA SER A 540 3.15 -12.67 -13.50
C SER A 540 3.29 -11.86 -14.78
N VAL A 541 2.39 -12.11 -15.73
CA VAL A 541 2.33 -11.39 -17.02
C VAL A 541 1.03 -10.62 -17.06
N TYR A 542 1.09 -9.35 -17.45
CA TYR A 542 -0.04 -8.45 -17.43
C TYR A 542 -0.27 -7.78 -18.78
N ARG A 543 -1.53 -7.57 -19.11
CA ARG A 543 -1.93 -6.74 -20.25
C ARG A 543 -3.15 -5.91 -19.84
N SER A 544 -3.04 -4.60 -19.93
CA SER A 544 -4.16 -3.71 -19.68
C SER A 544 -4.36 -2.70 -20.82
N ARG A 545 -5.56 -2.14 -20.85
CA ARG A 545 -5.95 -1.11 -21.81
C ARG A 545 -6.95 -0.16 -21.15
N VAL A 546 -6.72 1.13 -21.27
CA VAL A 546 -7.65 2.21 -20.93
C VAL A 546 -8.33 2.65 -22.22
N GLU A 547 -9.66 2.52 -22.28
CA GLU A 547 -10.41 2.69 -23.54
C GLU A 547 -10.45 4.15 -24.03
N SER A 548 -10.40 5.10 -23.11
CA SER A 548 -10.43 6.54 -23.41
C SER A 548 -9.10 7.13 -23.88
N LEU A 549 -8.02 6.34 -23.83
CA LEU A 549 -6.70 6.77 -24.26
C LEU A 549 -6.29 6.08 -25.56
N SER A 550 -5.71 6.83 -26.47
CA SER A 550 -5.14 6.32 -27.72
C SER A 550 -3.69 5.85 -27.51
N GLY A 551 -3.17 5.14 -28.50
CA GLY A 551 -1.76 4.74 -28.56
C GLY A 551 -1.46 3.36 -27.97
N PRO A 552 -0.22 2.85 -28.17
CA PRO A 552 0.18 1.51 -27.77
C PRO A 552 0.38 1.38 -26.25
N ASP A 553 0.67 2.48 -25.55
CA ASP A 553 0.98 2.52 -24.14
C ASP A 553 -0.19 2.95 -23.24
N ASN A 554 -1.42 2.80 -23.77
CA ASN A 554 -2.68 3.11 -23.07
C ASN A 554 -3.04 2.10 -21.95
N ARG A 555 -2.05 1.68 -21.19
CA ARG A 555 -2.19 0.73 -20.08
C ARG A 555 -2.59 1.41 -18.76
N LEU A 556 -2.95 0.62 -17.78
CA LEU A 556 -3.15 1.10 -16.40
C LEU A 556 -1.83 1.62 -15.83
N ASP A 557 -1.92 2.70 -15.04
CA ASP A 557 -0.77 3.27 -14.36
C ASP A 557 -0.11 2.24 -13.45
N SER A 558 1.21 2.30 -13.36
CA SER A 558 2.01 1.42 -12.50
C SER A 558 1.89 -0.08 -12.83
N GLN A 559 1.34 -0.48 -13.99
CA GLN A 559 1.28 -1.87 -14.41
C GLN A 559 2.37 -2.18 -15.45
N PRO A 560 3.43 -2.91 -15.07
CA PRO A 560 4.44 -3.41 -16.01
C PRO A 560 3.85 -4.48 -16.92
N GLY A 561 4.57 -4.86 -17.99
CA GLY A 561 4.16 -5.99 -18.83
C GLY A 561 4.27 -7.33 -18.12
N TRP A 562 5.25 -7.49 -17.22
CA TRP A 562 5.44 -8.67 -16.40
C TRP A 562 6.29 -8.36 -15.16
N SER A 563 6.29 -9.27 -14.19
CA SER A 563 7.19 -9.27 -13.03
C SER A 563 7.54 -10.69 -12.65
N ALA A 564 8.78 -10.90 -12.16
CA ALA A 564 9.24 -12.20 -11.70
C ALA A 564 9.94 -12.09 -10.36
N GLY A 565 9.89 -13.16 -9.59
CA GLY A 565 10.63 -13.30 -8.35
C GLY A 565 11.07 -14.73 -8.13
N ALA A 566 12.24 -14.91 -7.53
CA ALA A 566 12.75 -16.21 -7.12
C ALA A 566 13.45 -16.09 -5.77
N GLY A 567 13.48 -17.17 -4.99
CA GLY A 567 14.19 -17.22 -3.73
C GLY A 567 14.48 -18.64 -3.29
N ALA A 568 15.50 -18.78 -2.46
CA ALA A 568 15.91 -20.04 -1.90
C ALA A 568 16.32 -19.86 -0.44
N ASP A 569 16.01 -20.86 0.39
CA ASP A 569 16.47 -20.98 1.77
C ASP A 569 17.13 -22.34 1.95
N TRP A 570 18.43 -22.35 2.23
CA TRP A 570 19.25 -23.55 2.36
C TRP A 570 19.69 -23.75 3.80
N ARG A 571 19.23 -24.83 4.42
CA ARG A 571 19.75 -25.31 5.70
C ARG A 571 20.97 -26.16 5.46
N VAL A 572 22.15 -25.64 5.85
CA VAL A 572 23.42 -26.30 5.63
C VAL A 572 23.54 -27.49 6.60
N ARG A 573 23.60 -28.71 6.05
CA ARG A 573 23.68 -29.94 6.85
C ARG A 573 24.91 -29.98 7.74
N GLY A 574 24.73 -30.49 8.96
CA GLY A 574 25.82 -30.63 9.93
C GLY A 574 26.27 -29.32 10.57
N THR A 575 25.57 -28.20 10.27
CA THR A 575 25.87 -26.90 10.83
C THR A 575 24.58 -26.22 11.30
N PRO A 576 24.63 -25.30 12.26
CA PRO A 576 23.48 -24.49 12.67
C PRO A 576 23.20 -23.31 11.72
N LEU A 577 23.71 -23.34 10.49
CA LEU A 577 23.66 -22.27 9.51
C LEU A 577 22.49 -22.45 8.53
N THR A 578 21.71 -21.39 8.35
CA THR A 578 20.76 -21.25 7.24
C THR A 578 21.16 -20.06 6.37
N LEU A 579 21.30 -20.28 5.07
CA LEU A 579 21.53 -19.24 4.08
C LEU A 579 20.25 -19.02 3.26
N GLY A 580 19.95 -17.79 2.96
CA GLY A 580 18.80 -17.49 2.10
C GLY A 580 19.04 -16.29 1.22
N GLY A 581 18.33 -16.27 0.10
CA GLY A 581 18.38 -15.17 -0.84
C GLY A 581 17.12 -15.07 -1.69
N SER A 582 16.91 -13.89 -2.24
CA SER A 582 15.82 -13.65 -3.17
C SER A 582 16.18 -12.58 -4.20
N ILE A 583 15.59 -12.73 -5.38
CA ILE A 583 15.64 -11.75 -6.44
C ILE A 583 14.21 -11.40 -6.84
N SER A 584 13.93 -10.11 -7.06
CA SER A 584 12.72 -9.64 -7.72
C SER A 584 13.08 -8.74 -8.89
N PHE A 585 12.35 -8.90 -9.99
CA PHE A 585 12.59 -8.21 -11.23
C PHE A 585 11.29 -7.69 -11.82
N THR A 586 11.31 -6.43 -12.27
CA THR A 586 10.21 -5.78 -12.99
C THR A 586 10.84 -4.99 -14.14
N PRO A 587 10.52 -5.29 -15.42
CA PRO A 587 11.08 -4.56 -16.55
C PRO A 587 10.56 -3.14 -16.62
N GLY A 588 11.30 -2.28 -17.28
CA GLY A 588 10.85 -0.94 -17.62
C GLY A 588 9.63 -0.97 -18.54
N TYR A 589 8.83 0.09 -18.48
CA TYR A 589 7.63 0.22 -19.29
C TYR A 589 7.28 1.68 -19.53
N ALA A 590 6.51 1.92 -20.60
CA ALA A 590 5.89 3.21 -20.89
C ALA A 590 4.39 3.17 -20.59
N VAL A 591 3.83 4.32 -20.23
CA VAL A 591 2.38 4.50 -19.99
C VAL A 591 1.92 5.86 -20.50
N GLN A 592 0.80 5.86 -21.23
CA GLN A 592 0.07 7.07 -21.59
C GLN A 592 -0.74 7.54 -20.38
N LEU A 593 -0.40 8.69 -19.81
CA LEU A 593 -1.07 9.23 -18.60
C LEU A 593 -2.40 9.91 -18.95
N ASP A 594 -2.40 10.73 -19.99
CA ASP A 594 -3.58 11.37 -20.59
C ASP A 594 -3.34 11.61 -22.09
N ALA A 595 -4.13 12.46 -22.74
CA ALA A 595 -4.03 12.70 -24.18
C ALA A 595 -2.63 13.18 -24.62
N ASN A 596 -1.98 13.98 -23.77
CA ASN A 596 -0.74 14.68 -24.12
C ASN A 596 0.47 14.20 -23.32
N ARG A 597 0.28 13.43 -22.22
CA ARG A 597 1.37 13.06 -21.31
C ARG A 597 1.68 11.58 -21.37
N THR A 598 2.96 11.28 -21.56
CA THR A 598 3.52 9.93 -21.45
C THR A 598 4.53 9.86 -20.32
N ALA A 599 4.60 8.70 -19.66
CA ALA A 599 5.64 8.43 -18.69
C ALA A 599 6.35 7.12 -18.99
N THR A 600 7.66 7.07 -18.73
CA THR A 600 8.46 5.85 -18.76
C THR A 600 9.04 5.58 -17.39
N VAL A 601 9.06 4.34 -17.00
CA VAL A 601 9.66 3.85 -15.75
C VAL A 601 10.71 2.81 -16.12
N ASP A 602 11.90 2.94 -15.55
CA ASP A 602 13.00 2.02 -15.83
C ASP A 602 12.85 0.69 -15.09
N THR A 603 13.69 -0.25 -15.47
CA THR A 603 13.77 -1.59 -14.89
C THR A 603 14.11 -1.53 -13.40
N ARG A 604 13.35 -2.30 -12.61
CA ARG A 604 13.59 -2.48 -11.18
C ARG A 604 14.06 -3.89 -10.89
N GLN A 605 15.19 -4.00 -10.21
CA GLN A 605 15.75 -5.25 -9.70
C GLN A 605 16.11 -5.06 -8.23
N VAL A 606 15.75 -6.05 -7.38
CA VAL A 606 16.13 -6.08 -5.97
C VAL A 606 16.67 -7.46 -5.66
N ILE A 607 17.86 -7.52 -5.07
CA ILE A 607 18.51 -8.75 -4.64
C ILE A 607 18.77 -8.64 -3.13
N ASP A 608 18.25 -9.61 -2.37
CA ASP A 608 18.42 -9.69 -0.93
C ASP A 608 19.08 -11.01 -0.57
N ALA A 609 19.92 -11.03 0.47
CA ALA A 609 20.53 -12.22 1.02
C ALA A 609 20.61 -12.17 2.54
N TYR A 610 20.65 -13.33 3.18
CA TYR A 610 20.87 -13.43 4.61
C TYR A 610 21.58 -14.73 5.01
N ALA A 611 22.24 -14.67 6.17
CA ALA A 611 22.77 -15.81 6.90
C ALA A 611 22.18 -15.81 8.31
N LEU A 612 21.65 -16.95 8.75
CA LEU A 612 21.12 -17.16 10.09
C LEU A 612 21.91 -18.25 10.77
N TRP A 613 22.57 -17.92 11.88
CA TRP A 613 23.27 -18.87 12.74
C TRP A 613 22.46 -19.12 14.01
N THR A 614 22.12 -20.35 14.31
CA THR A 614 21.40 -20.77 15.52
C THR A 614 22.38 -21.35 16.52
N PHE A 615 22.77 -20.57 17.54
CA PHE A 615 23.66 -21.03 18.61
C PHE A 615 22.94 -21.98 19.58
N ALA A 616 21.69 -21.63 19.91
CA ALA A 616 20.78 -22.40 20.74
C ALA A 616 19.33 -22.12 20.28
N PRO A 617 18.33 -22.90 20.74
CA PRO A 617 16.92 -22.65 20.38
C PRO A 617 16.45 -21.22 20.66
N ASP A 618 17.01 -20.61 21.70
CA ASP A 618 16.71 -19.27 22.22
C ASP A 618 17.73 -18.19 21.83
N LEU A 619 18.86 -18.57 21.18
CA LEU A 619 19.90 -17.63 20.75
C LEU A 619 20.22 -17.77 19.27
N LYS A 620 19.92 -16.75 18.49
CA LYS A 620 20.13 -16.71 17.05
C LYS A 620 20.77 -15.40 16.61
N LEU A 621 21.69 -15.49 15.65
CA LEU A 621 22.27 -14.33 14.95
C LEU A 621 21.84 -14.34 13.49
N ARG A 622 21.24 -13.26 13.04
CA ARG A 622 20.93 -13.08 11.62
C ARG A 622 21.71 -11.89 11.06
N VAL A 623 22.43 -12.14 9.99
CA VAL A 623 23.06 -11.10 9.18
C VAL A 623 22.31 -11.05 7.85
N SER A 624 21.87 -9.88 7.43
CA SER A 624 21.13 -9.70 6.18
C SER A 624 21.63 -8.48 5.42
N ALA A 625 21.65 -8.60 4.11
CA ALA A 625 21.93 -7.49 3.19
C ALA A 625 20.78 -7.40 2.19
N SER A 626 20.29 -6.20 1.97
CA SER A 626 19.19 -5.93 1.05
C SER A 626 19.64 -5.04 -0.10
N ASN A 627 18.99 -5.22 -1.26
CA ASN A 627 19.26 -4.44 -2.47
C ASN A 627 20.74 -4.49 -2.91
N LEU A 628 21.35 -5.69 -2.88
CA LEU A 628 22.79 -5.91 -3.18
C LEU A 628 23.22 -5.42 -4.55
N ALA A 629 22.32 -5.34 -5.53
CA ALA A 629 22.55 -4.78 -6.85
C ALA A 629 21.81 -3.44 -6.99
N ALA A 630 22.13 -2.49 -6.10
CA ALA A 630 21.50 -1.18 -6.07
C ALA A 630 21.58 -0.50 -7.44
N ARG A 631 20.41 -0.12 -7.98
CA ARG A 631 20.29 0.68 -9.21
C ARG A 631 19.47 1.91 -8.90
N ASP A 632 19.87 3.03 -9.51
CA ASP A 632 19.07 4.24 -9.46
C ASP A 632 17.72 4.01 -10.14
N SER A 633 16.67 4.56 -9.54
CA SER A 633 15.35 4.54 -10.14
C SER A 633 15.23 5.71 -11.12
N VAL A 634 14.93 5.42 -12.38
CA VAL A 634 14.74 6.44 -13.41
C VAL A 634 13.29 6.46 -13.87
N SER A 635 12.72 7.65 -13.96
CA SER A 635 11.41 7.87 -14.58
C SER A 635 11.43 9.16 -15.39
N THR A 636 10.81 9.12 -16.56
CA THR A 636 10.71 10.28 -17.45
C THR A 636 9.24 10.54 -17.74
N THR A 637 8.83 11.79 -17.65
CA THR A 637 7.50 12.25 -18.11
C THR A 637 7.72 13.25 -19.24
N THR A 638 7.02 13.07 -20.34
CA THR A 638 7.00 13.97 -21.49
C THR A 638 5.59 14.48 -21.70
N VAL A 639 5.46 15.74 -22.04
CA VAL A 639 4.21 16.39 -22.40
C VAL A 639 4.30 16.88 -23.85
N ASP A 640 3.38 16.47 -24.69
CA ASP A 640 3.21 17.01 -26.04
C ASP A 640 2.18 18.16 -25.98
N GLY A 641 2.62 19.32 -25.46
CA GLY A 641 1.78 20.52 -25.36
C GLY A 641 1.61 21.22 -26.72
N ALA A 642 0.65 22.13 -26.82
CA ALA A 642 0.35 22.82 -28.08
C ALA A 642 1.50 23.73 -28.56
N THR A 643 2.27 24.32 -27.66
CA THR A 643 3.35 25.27 -27.98
C THR A 643 4.73 24.78 -27.58
N THR A 644 4.82 23.96 -26.56
CA THR A 644 6.09 23.43 -26.03
C THR A 644 5.99 21.95 -25.73
N ARG A 645 7.15 21.28 -25.72
CA ARG A 645 7.31 19.88 -25.36
C ARG A 645 8.24 19.74 -24.16
N PRO A 646 7.76 19.87 -22.93
CA PRO A 646 8.56 19.64 -21.75
C PRO A 646 8.77 18.15 -21.47
N THR A 647 10.00 17.79 -21.09
CA THR A 647 10.37 16.45 -20.63
C THR A 647 11.06 16.59 -19.27
N ALA A 648 10.58 15.84 -18.28
CA ALA A 648 11.16 15.78 -16.95
C ALA A 648 11.64 14.37 -16.64
N THR A 649 12.95 14.20 -16.44
CA THR A 649 13.55 12.92 -16.06
C THR A 649 14.06 13.01 -14.63
N THR A 650 13.60 12.09 -13.80
CA THR A 650 13.97 11.97 -12.39
C THR A 650 14.86 10.76 -12.18
N TRP A 651 16.03 10.95 -11.60
CA TRP A 651 16.92 9.90 -11.08
C TRP A 651 16.90 9.95 -9.57
N GLY A 652 16.47 8.87 -8.94
CA GLY A 652 16.51 8.69 -7.48
C GLY A 652 17.61 7.73 -7.11
N ARG A 653 18.58 8.16 -6.30
CA ARG A 653 19.64 7.30 -5.78
C ARG A 653 19.04 6.14 -4.99
N SER A 654 19.55 4.95 -5.25
CA SER A 654 19.23 3.74 -4.48
C SER A 654 20.34 3.48 -3.47
N SER A 655 19.99 3.11 -2.24
CA SER A 655 20.92 2.67 -1.19
C SER A 655 20.87 1.16 -1.02
N THR A 656 22.02 0.55 -0.78
CA THR A 656 22.14 -0.85 -0.31
C THR A 656 21.81 -0.98 1.16
#